data_d979c728eb0809b04c50e33f78a02ebf
#
_entry.id   d979c728eb0809b04c50e33f78a02ebf
#
_cell.length_a   1.000
_cell.length_b   1.000
_cell.length_c   1.000
_cell.angle_alpha   90.00
_cell.angle_beta   90.00
_cell.angle_gamma   90.00
#
_symmetry.space_group_name_H-M   'P 1'
#
loop_
_entity.id
_entity.type
_entity.pdbx_description
1 polymer ?
#
loop_
_entity_poly.entity_id
_entity_poly.type
_entity_poly.pdbx_seq_one_letter_code
_entity_poly.pdbx_strand_id
1 'polypeptide(L)'
;MIQAVPPPDPAVAEAVRAGRWAEVRALAATLPRPLPPALALVTARAARTLGEPARALEVLRPALPRAGELAAAMRLEGAEAALALGQDPWPYLAPLLSPPSPAPHRRAAAACLRRAWQTLPLATLQGVPRRSLPRSLRRELAVAIAVRGGNDAAALHVLAERVNDEAALRAAQWLAGRQGFPTTTRLAIADALLVGGAWREADELLAALPPPIEPRVRFRWAFLTGRAAYRLGDLPRAAEALDRALAVATSDEERFAAAVQRARVAEISGDEASALGLWDAARAAQPREVEGWDGGLRLRVVLGRAGEAVGLVRGCPAPVLRVVGPRLAATLLLRHDPARARVVLDRIPQKLAVARTLGVALLLQTGQVEAARSAAVVLLADPRAGAWREQVLALLPPGAEENQPAPPTRDGEVLARIAARRGVAAARAALASALAADPAWDRVLACAPPEPTGWTGAAHDLAEVGLEREAASLYPFAFPDGSPEELAWTARTLVVWGNPPAALSAGERLWGRLGAVSAALLPEALLPAILPPELVAGCVAAAREQGAPVPWLVGIIRQESRFDADAYSLAGAVGVAQFVPEAARRLGVTPAELKDGDRALRLAAREVARLAERFGPRLAQVAAAYNAGETVVASWLAEFGSEPEELLLIAAMPYGETSGYVLAVREGVWLAGYL
;
A
#
# COMPACT_ATOMS: atom_id res chain seq x y z
N MET A 1 27.68 13.70 41.22
CA MET A 1 27.89 14.64 40.09
C MET A 1 28.16 13.78 38.86
N ILE A 2 27.15 13.59 38.03
CA ILE A 2 27.32 13.01 36.71
C ILE A 2 27.95 14.12 35.88
N GLN A 3 29.24 13.96 35.51
CA GLN A 3 29.88 14.90 34.59
C GLN A 3 29.05 14.86 33.29
N ALA A 4 28.55 16.04 32.92
CA ALA A 4 27.88 16.20 31.62
C ALA A 4 28.88 15.75 30.53
N VAL A 5 28.47 14.76 29.76
CA VAL A 5 29.25 14.31 28.59
C VAL A 5 29.30 15.50 27.63
N PRO A 6 30.47 15.98 27.21
CA PRO A 6 30.53 17.08 26.26
C PRO A 6 29.81 16.66 24.95
N PRO A 7 29.12 17.60 24.27
CA PRO A 7 28.49 17.30 22.98
C PRO A 7 29.55 16.73 22.01
N PRO A 8 29.12 15.80 21.12
CA PRO A 8 30.05 15.24 20.14
C PRO A 8 30.63 16.33 19.24
N ASP A 9 31.91 16.19 18.89
CA ASP A 9 32.60 17.11 18.00
C ASP A 9 31.84 17.23 16.66
N PRO A 10 31.39 18.41 16.25
CA PRO A 10 30.70 18.61 14.97
C PRO A 10 31.45 18.03 13.76
N ALA A 11 32.78 17.94 13.82
CA ALA A 11 33.61 17.34 12.79
C ALA A 11 33.31 15.84 12.60
N VAL A 12 32.92 15.12 13.66
CA VAL A 12 32.53 13.70 13.54
C VAL A 12 31.25 13.57 12.70
N ALA A 13 30.24 14.38 12.99
CA ALA A 13 28.97 14.35 12.25
C ALA A 13 29.17 14.71 10.77
N GLU A 14 29.98 15.72 10.50
CA GLU A 14 30.31 16.13 9.13
C GLU A 14 31.03 15.01 8.37
N ALA A 15 32.02 14.38 8.99
CA ALA A 15 32.75 13.25 8.39
C ALA A 15 31.84 12.05 8.13
N VAL A 16 30.89 11.76 9.05
CA VAL A 16 29.89 10.70 8.88
C VAL A 16 28.96 10.99 7.70
N ARG A 17 28.39 12.19 7.62
CA ARG A 17 27.50 12.61 6.52
C ARG A 17 28.21 12.54 5.16
N ALA A 18 29.50 12.88 5.14
CA ALA A 18 30.33 12.83 3.95
C ALA A 18 30.87 11.43 3.63
N GLY A 19 30.61 10.42 4.47
CA GLY A 19 31.15 9.07 4.31
C GLY A 19 32.67 8.95 4.47
N ARG A 20 33.31 9.94 5.10
CA ARG A 20 34.77 9.97 5.33
C ARG A 20 35.15 9.12 6.54
N TRP A 21 34.95 7.80 6.44
CA TRP A 21 35.08 6.85 7.56
C TRP A 21 36.50 6.78 8.18
N ALA A 22 37.55 7.00 7.40
CA ALA A 22 38.93 7.07 7.92
C ALA A 22 39.11 8.26 8.87
N GLU A 23 38.50 9.40 8.54
CA GLU A 23 38.50 10.61 9.37
C GLU A 23 37.66 10.40 10.65
N VAL A 24 36.48 9.79 10.51
CA VAL A 24 35.65 9.40 11.69
C VAL A 24 36.49 8.56 12.67
N ARG A 25 37.22 7.57 12.18
CA ARG A 25 38.08 6.71 13.00
C ARG A 25 39.19 7.51 13.68
N ALA A 26 39.82 8.41 12.95
CA ALA A 26 40.90 9.25 13.51
C ALA A 26 40.36 10.18 14.61
N LEU A 27 39.29 10.88 14.38
CA LEU A 27 38.64 11.74 15.36
C LEU A 27 38.18 10.93 16.60
N ALA A 28 37.53 9.79 16.41
CA ALA A 28 37.11 8.94 17.52
C ALA A 28 38.28 8.39 18.36
N ALA A 29 39.48 8.26 17.80
CA ALA A 29 40.68 7.80 18.52
C ALA A 29 41.18 8.82 19.54
N THR A 30 40.90 10.11 19.36
CA THR A 30 41.30 11.19 20.26
C THR A 30 40.34 11.41 21.44
N LEU A 31 39.14 10.77 21.38
CA LEU A 31 38.12 10.97 22.38
C LEU A 31 38.35 10.14 23.65
N PRO A 32 37.92 10.64 24.84
CA PRO A 32 38.01 9.92 26.09
C PRO A 32 37.25 8.58 26.05
N ARG A 33 37.77 7.60 26.79
CA ARG A 33 37.12 6.28 26.93
C ARG A 33 36.46 6.16 28.31
N PRO A 34 35.33 5.46 28.41
CA PRO A 34 34.57 4.75 27.36
C PRO A 34 33.74 5.72 26.50
N LEU A 35 33.66 5.46 25.17
CA LEU A 35 32.83 6.28 24.26
C LEU A 35 31.34 6.27 24.64
N PRO A 36 30.62 7.40 24.48
CA PRO A 36 29.17 7.44 24.50
C PRO A 36 28.58 6.46 23.47
N PRO A 37 27.38 5.89 23.70
CA PRO A 37 26.80 4.87 22.84
C PRO A 37 26.69 5.27 21.35
N ALA A 38 26.23 6.50 21.04
CA ALA A 38 26.15 6.99 19.66
C ALA A 38 27.52 7.07 18.98
N LEU A 39 28.52 7.63 19.68
CA LEU A 39 29.91 7.66 19.18
C LEU A 39 30.53 6.27 19.02
N ALA A 40 30.23 5.34 19.93
CA ALA A 40 30.67 3.96 19.82
C ALA A 40 30.07 3.28 18.59
N LEU A 41 28.78 3.53 18.30
CA LEU A 41 28.09 3.01 17.12
C LEU A 41 28.75 3.49 15.82
N VAL A 42 29.00 4.82 15.71
CA VAL A 42 29.63 5.43 14.54
C VAL A 42 31.08 4.93 14.36
N THR A 43 31.83 4.82 15.46
CA THR A 43 33.21 4.31 15.45
C THR A 43 33.26 2.86 15.00
N ALA A 44 32.33 2.02 15.44
CA ALA A 44 32.20 0.63 15.02
C ALA A 44 31.84 0.53 13.53
N ARG A 45 30.91 1.36 13.06
CA ARG A 45 30.56 1.43 11.64
C ARG A 45 31.76 1.84 10.78
N ALA A 46 32.52 2.85 11.22
CA ALA A 46 33.73 3.26 10.55
C ALA A 46 34.76 2.10 10.44
N ALA A 47 35.01 1.39 11.55
CA ALA A 47 35.89 0.23 11.56
C ALA A 47 35.43 -0.85 10.58
N ARG A 48 34.13 -1.25 10.63
CA ARG A 48 33.58 -2.25 9.72
C ARG A 48 33.68 -1.82 8.24
N THR A 49 33.33 -0.58 7.94
CA THR A 49 33.37 -0.04 6.55
C THR A 49 34.80 0.03 6.01
N LEU A 50 35.80 0.23 6.88
CA LEU A 50 37.20 0.22 6.54
C LEU A 50 37.82 -1.22 6.46
N GLY A 51 36.98 -2.27 6.58
CA GLY A 51 37.44 -3.65 6.52
C GLY A 51 37.99 -4.21 7.84
N GLU A 52 37.70 -3.57 8.97
CA GLU A 52 38.14 -3.98 10.31
C GLU A 52 36.93 -4.46 11.18
N PRO A 53 36.12 -5.47 10.76
CA PRO A 53 34.90 -5.84 11.47
C PRO A 53 35.15 -6.41 12.89
N ALA A 54 36.32 -7.02 13.13
CA ALA A 54 36.70 -7.47 14.48
C ALA A 54 36.79 -6.28 15.47
N ARG A 55 37.41 -5.18 15.01
CA ARG A 55 37.52 -3.93 15.79
C ARG A 55 36.18 -3.28 16.04
N ALA A 56 35.24 -3.39 15.08
CA ALA A 56 33.88 -2.92 15.29
C ALA A 56 33.22 -3.64 16.48
N LEU A 57 33.37 -4.96 16.59
CA LEU A 57 32.85 -5.73 17.72
C LEU A 57 33.54 -5.37 19.04
N GLU A 58 34.84 -5.10 19.03
CA GLU A 58 35.58 -4.64 20.22
C GLU A 58 35.05 -3.31 20.76
N VAL A 59 34.73 -2.37 19.87
CA VAL A 59 34.17 -1.06 20.21
C VAL A 59 32.75 -1.18 20.77
N LEU A 60 31.91 -2.04 20.19
CA LEU A 60 30.51 -2.21 20.57
C LEU A 60 30.35 -2.94 21.91
N ARG A 61 31.18 -3.93 22.21
CA ARG A 61 31.05 -4.80 23.39
C ARG A 61 30.93 -4.04 24.72
N PRO A 62 31.81 -3.06 25.06
CA PRO A 62 31.73 -2.31 26.30
C PRO A 62 30.61 -1.25 26.30
N ALA A 63 30.14 -0.79 25.13
CA ALA A 63 29.13 0.25 25.00
C ALA A 63 27.70 -0.32 25.03
N LEU A 64 27.49 -1.54 24.53
CA LEU A 64 26.15 -2.15 24.39
C LEU A 64 25.35 -2.26 25.69
N PRO A 65 25.93 -2.62 26.87
CA PRO A 65 25.19 -2.65 28.13
C PRO A 65 24.66 -1.28 28.59
N ARG A 66 25.24 -0.18 28.08
CA ARG A 66 24.90 1.20 28.43
C ARG A 66 24.10 1.90 27.34
N ALA A 67 23.71 1.16 26.31
CA ALA A 67 23.18 1.74 25.09
C ALA A 67 21.71 2.23 25.22
N GLY A 68 20.97 1.81 26.26
CA GLY A 68 19.57 2.18 26.39
C GLY A 68 18.77 1.92 25.10
N GLU A 69 18.08 2.94 24.61
CA GLU A 69 17.30 2.91 23.36
C GLU A 69 18.17 2.69 22.11
N LEU A 70 19.47 3.02 22.15
CA LEU A 70 20.41 2.78 21.04
C LEU A 70 20.86 1.31 20.92
N ALA A 71 20.52 0.46 21.89
CA ALA A 71 20.92 -0.94 21.92
C ALA A 71 20.51 -1.69 20.64
N ALA A 72 19.36 -1.36 20.06
CA ALA A 72 18.88 -1.99 18.83
C ALA A 72 19.76 -1.64 17.63
N ALA A 73 20.13 -0.38 17.44
CA ALA A 73 21.02 0.07 16.38
C ALA A 73 22.44 -0.53 16.54
N MET A 74 22.94 -0.58 17.77
CA MET A 74 24.25 -1.18 18.07
C MET A 74 24.27 -2.69 17.83
N ARG A 75 23.18 -3.41 18.14
CA ARG A 75 23.06 -4.84 17.81
C ARG A 75 23.02 -5.08 16.31
N LEU A 76 22.33 -4.25 15.54
CA LEU A 76 22.38 -4.35 14.06
C LEU A 76 23.78 -4.18 13.53
N GLU A 77 24.52 -3.19 14.00
CA GLU A 77 25.93 -2.98 13.58
C GLU A 77 26.82 -4.16 14.00
N GLY A 78 26.59 -4.72 15.18
CA GLY A 78 27.27 -5.95 15.65
C GLY A 78 26.98 -7.17 14.79
N ALA A 79 25.74 -7.32 14.34
CA ALA A 79 25.33 -8.39 13.44
C ALA A 79 26.01 -8.26 12.05
N GLU A 80 26.06 -7.05 11.50
CA GLU A 80 26.76 -6.76 10.23
C GLU A 80 28.27 -7.05 10.35
N ALA A 81 28.87 -6.67 11.47
CA ALA A 81 30.29 -6.96 11.72
C ALA A 81 30.56 -8.47 11.87
N ALA A 82 29.70 -9.20 12.59
CA ALA A 82 29.79 -10.65 12.72
C ALA A 82 29.65 -11.34 11.35
N LEU A 83 28.69 -10.91 10.54
CA LEU A 83 28.48 -11.43 9.19
C LEU A 83 29.68 -11.18 8.28
N ALA A 84 30.31 -10.00 8.37
CA ALA A 84 31.52 -9.68 7.63
C ALA A 84 32.72 -10.55 8.01
N LEU A 85 32.73 -11.11 9.23
CA LEU A 85 33.71 -12.10 9.70
C LEU A 85 33.35 -13.56 9.35
N GLY A 86 32.22 -13.79 8.69
CA GLY A 86 31.69 -15.13 8.47
C GLY A 86 31.19 -15.81 9.76
N GLN A 87 30.99 -15.04 10.84
CA GLN A 87 30.50 -15.51 12.12
C GLN A 87 28.96 -15.47 12.17
N ASP A 88 28.39 -16.23 13.12
CA ASP A 88 26.95 -16.26 13.36
C ASP A 88 26.43 -14.91 13.90
N PRO A 89 25.59 -14.16 13.16
CA PRO A 89 25.03 -12.88 13.62
C PRO A 89 23.87 -13.08 14.62
N TRP A 90 23.41 -14.31 14.85
CA TRP A 90 22.24 -14.63 15.66
C TRP A 90 22.23 -14.02 17.06
N PRO A 91 23.33 -14.02 17.84
CA PRO A 91 23.35 -13.42 19.16
C PRO A 91 22.96 -11.94 19.19
N TYR A 92 23.24 -11.21 18.09
CA TYR A 92 22.88 -9.81 17.93
C TYR A 92 21.45 -9.63 17.40
N LEU A 93 20.99 -10.51 16.51
CA LEU A 93 19.72 -10.37 15.81
C LEU A 93 18.52 -10.91 16.60
N ALA A 94 18.70 -11.97 17.38
CA ALA A 94 17.62 -12.60 18.12
C ALA A 94 16.81 -11.62 19.00
N PRO A 95 17.43 -10.70 19.77
CA PRO A 95 16.70 -9.73 20.58
C PRO A 95 15.90 -8.72 19.74
N LEU A 96 16.21 -8.58 18.46
CA LEU A 96 15.59 -7.59 17.56
C LEU A 96 14.38 -8.10 16.82
N LEU A 97 14.14 -9.42 16.76
CA LEU A 97 13.11 -10.02 15.89
C LEU A 97 11.69 -10.01 16.47
N SER A 98 11.54 -9.63 17.73
CA SER A 98 10.24 -9.60 18.42
C SER A 98 10.06 -8.31 19.23
N PRO A 99 8.83 -7.94 19.60
CA PRO A 99 8.58 -6.85 20.54
C PRO A 99 9.34 -7.06 21.88
N PRO A 100 9.83 -6.01 22.53
CA PRO A 100 9.54 -4.59 22.28
C PRO A 100 10.41 -3.90 21.20
N SER A 101 11.25 -4.63 20.47
CA SER A 101 12.11 -4.00 19.44
C SER A 101 11.28 -3.21 18.42
N PRO A 102 11.71 -1.99 18.05
CA PRO A 102 11.04 -1.17 17.05
C PRO A 102 10.88 -1.87 15.68
N ALA A 103 9.77 -1.63 14.99
CA ALA A 103 9.48 -2.27 13.70
C ALA A 103 10.58 -2.07 12.63
N PRO A 104 11.21 -0.88 12.50
CA PRO A 104 12.34 -0.70 11.58
C PRO A 104 13.52 -1.63 11.92
N HIS A 105 13.87 -1.76 13.18
CA HIS A 105 14.94 -2.65 13.61
C HIS A 105 14.59 -4.13 13.39
N ARG A 106 13.32 -4.53 13.60
CA ARG A 106 12.86 -5.88 13.25
C ARG A 106 13.01 -6.16 11.76
N ARG A 107 12.65 -5.19 10.88
CA ARG A 107 12.83 -5.31 9.43
C ARG A 107 14.30 -5.39 9.03
N ALA A 108 15.14 -4.54 9.59
CA ALA A 108 16.58 -4.54 9.33
C ALA A 108 17.23 -5.86 9.81
N ALA A 109 16.84 -6.37 10.98
CA ALA A 109 17.31 -7.66 11.47
C ALA A 109 16.90 -8.82 10.56
N ALA A 110 15.66 -8.81 10.05
CA ALA A 110 15.19 -9.80 9.07
C ALA A 110 15.99 -9.71 7.76
N ALA A 111 16.28 -8.51 7.27
CA ALA A 111 17.10 -8.31 6.07
C ALA A 111 18.53 -8.81 6.25
N CYS A 112 19.14 -8.54 7.40
CA CYS A 112 20.47 -9.07 7.75
C CYS A 112 20.48 -10.61 7.78
N LEU A 113 19.46 -11.23 8.37
CA LEU A 113 19.30 -12.70 8.37
C LEU A 113 19.18 -13.27 6.95
N ARG A 114 18.41 -12.63 6.07
CA ARG A 114 18.27 -13.08 4.68
C ARG A 114 19.62 -13.08 3.94
N ARG A 115 20.45 -12.08 4.18
CA ARG A 115 21.84 -12.06 3.64
C ARG A 115 22.69 -13.17 4.27
N ALA A 116 22.61 -13.36 5.59
CA ALA A 116 23.31 -14.42 6.28
C ALA A 116 22.96 -15.82 5.74
N TRP A 117 21.71 -16.05 5.35
CA TRP A 117 21.28 -17.32 4.77
C TRP A 117 21.93 -17.62 3.40
N GLN A 118 22.36 -16.61 2.68
CA GLN A 118 23.04 -16.78 1.40
C GLN A 118 24.54 -17.08 1.56
N THR A 119 25.17 -16.56 2.60
CA THR A 119 26.64 -16.54 2.75
C THR A 119 27.18 -17.52 3.80
N LEU A 120 26.46 -17.71 4.91
CA LEU A 120 26.94 -18.55 6.01
C LEU A 120 26.90 -20.05 5.68
N PRO A 121 27.77 -20.90 6.31
CA PRO A 121 27.76 -22.35 6.15
C PRO A 121 26.39 -22.96 6.48
N LEU A 122 26.00 -24.02 5.75
CA LEU A 122 24.71 -24.70 5.96
C LEU A 122 24.52 -25.20 7.40
N ALA A 123 25.59 -25.68 8.02
CA ALA A 123 25.58 -26.13 9.42
C ALA A 123 25.18 -25.00 10.39
N THR A 124 25.66 -23.77 10.16
CA THR A 124 25.29 -22.59 10.94
C THR A 124 23.80 -22.28 10.79
N LEU A 125 23.26 -22.35 9.56
CA LEU A 125 21.84 -22.13 9.31
C LEU A 125 20.94 -23.17 9.98
N GLN A 126 21.38 -24.43 10.02
CA GLN A 126 20.68 -25.52 10.70
C GLN A 126 20.63 -25.33 12.22
N GLY A 127 21.64 -24.65 12.79
CA GLY A 127 21.74 -24.32 14.20
C GLY A 127 20.82 -23.16 14.66
N VAL A 128 20.26 -22.37 13.74
CA VAL A 128 19.39 -21.24 14.10
C VAL A 128 18.12 -21.72 14.81
N PRO A 129 17.79 -21.18 16.00
CA PRO A 129 16.63 -21.60 16.79
C PRO A 129 15.31 -21.22 16.09
N ARG A 130 14.75 -22.13 15.30
CA ARG A 130 13.57 -21.86 14.46
C ARG A 130 12.34 -21.38 15.25
N ARG A 131 12.17 -21.87 16.51
CA ARG A 131 11.03 -21.49 17.37
C ARG A 131 11.05 -20.02 17.75
N SER A 132 12.21 -19.40 17.77
CA SER A 132 12.40 -17.97 18.08
C SER A 132 12.20 -17.03 16.89
N LEU A 133 12.02 -17.60 15.69
CA LEU A 133 11.77 -16.81 14.47
C LEU A 133 10.27 -16.51 14.28
N PRO A 134 9.90 -15.34 13.80
CA PRO A 134 8.59 -15.08 13.21
C PRO A 134 8.23 -16.12 12.14
N ARG A 135 6.94 -16.43 11.97
CA ARG A 135 6.48 -17.50 11.07
C ARG A 135 7.01 -17.34 9.64
N SER A 136 6.96 -16.12 9.08
CA SER A 136 7.48 -15.84 7.74
C SER A 136 8.96 -16.15 7.60
N LEU A 137 9.80 -15.65 8.50
CA LEU A 137 11.24 -15.88 8.49
C LEU A 137 11.59 -17.36 8.72
N ARG A 138 10.80 -18.08 9.53
CA ARG A 138 10.97 -19.53 9.74
C ARG A 138 10.78 -20.31 8.43
N ARG A 139 9.79 -19.92 7.63
CA ARG A 139 9.51 -20.52 6.32
C ARG A 139 10.62 -20.20 5.32
N GLU A 140 11.04 -18.94 5.25
CA GLU A 140 12.15 -18.51 4.39
C GLU A 140 13.45 -19.24 4.73
N LEU A 141 13.79 -19.40 6.02
CA LEU A 141 14.94 -20.18 6.46
C LEU A 141 14.82 -21.66 6.06
N ALA A 142 13.62 -22.25 6.20
CA ALA A 142 13.39 -23.63 5.80
C ALA A 142 13.67 -23.84 4.31
N VAL A 143 13.22 -22.92 3.46
CA VAL A 143 13.51 -22.94 2.01
C VAL A 143 15.00 -22.74 1.73
N ALA A 144 15.66 -21.78 2.39
CA ALA A 144 17.09 -21.55 2.21
C ALA A 144 17.93 -22.79 2.55
N ILE A 145 17.59 -23.48 3.65
CA ILE A 145 18.23 -24.75 4.04
C ILE A 145 17.92 -25.85 3.03
N ALA A 146 16.67 -25.97 2.57
CA ALA A 146 16.24 -26.98 1.61
C ALA A 146 16.99 -26.82 0.28
N VAL A 147 17.01 -25.61 -0.28
CA VAL A 147 17.67 -25.28 -1.55
C VAL A 147 19.16 -25.54 -1.47
N ARG A 148 19.84 -25.05 -0.43
CA ARG A 148 21.31 -25.23 -0.26
C ARG A 148 21.71 -26.65 0.10
N GLY A 149 20.84 -27.39 0.79
CA GLY A 149 21.07 -28.79 1.14
C GLY A 149 20.58 -29.79 0.06
N GLY A 150 19.99 -29.32 -1.03
CA GLY A 150 19.43 -30.19 -2.07
C GLY A 150 18.25 -31.02 -1.60
N ASN A 151 17.48 -30.55 -0.61
CA ASN A 151 16.41 -31.34 0.03
C ASN A 151 15.03 -30.94 -0.52
N ASP A 152 14.59 -31.64 -1.56
CA ASP A 152 13.28 -31.39 -2.21
C ASP A 152 12.09 -31.66 -1.26
N ALA A 153 12.19 -32.62 -0.35
CA ALA A 153 11.12 -32.91 0.60
C ALA A 153 10.86 -31.74 1.58
N ALA A 154 11.92 -31.06 2.00
CA ALA A 154 11.79 -29.87 2.84
C ALA A 154 11.16 -28.68 2.08
N ALA A 155 11.48 -28.48 0.81
CA ALA A 155 10.86 -27.48 -0.03
C ALA A 155 9.37 -27.80 -0.28
N LEU A 156 9.03 -29.05 -0.55
CA LEU A 156 7.65 -29.51 -0.68
C LEU A 156 6.83 -29.30 0.59
N HIS A 157 7.44 -29.47 1.76
CA HIS A 157 6.77 -29.21 3.04
C HIS A 157 6.33 -27.74 3.16
N VAL A 158 7.17 -26.79 2.71
CA VAL A 158 6.82 -25.36 2.69
C VAL A 158 5.62 -25.07 1.77
N LEU A 159 5.55 -25.71 0.60
CA LEU A 159 4.39 -25.59 -0.31
C LEU A 159 3.13 -26.22 0.29
N ALA A 160 3.25 -27.32 1.02
CA ALA A 160 2.12 -28.01 1.63
C ALA A 160 1.38 -27.18 2.70
N GLU A 161 2.04 -26.17 3.29
CA GLU A 161 1.40 -25.25 4.23
C GLU A 161 0.39 -24.30 3.58
N ARG A 162 0.32 -24.22 2.25
CA ARG A 162 -0.59 -23.39 1.45
C ARG A 162 -0.59 -21.90 1.83
N VAL A 163 0.56 -21.37 2.22
CA VAL A 163 0.77 -19.94 2.49
C VAL A 163 1.36 -19.30 1.24
N ASN A 164 0.70 -18.29 0.69
CA ASN A 164 1.15 -17.55 -0.48
C ASN A 164 2.13 -16.46 -0.03
N ASP A 165 3.40 -16.78 0.01
CA ASP A 165 4.49 -15.87 0.40
C ASP A 165 5.74 -16.09 -0.47
N GLU A 166 6.74 -15.26 -0.27
CA GLU A 166 8.05 -15.36 -0.95
C GLU A 166 8.69 -16.74 -0.78
N ALA A 167 8.52 -17.37 0.39
CA ALA A 167 9.06 -18.70 0.65
C ALA A 167 8.40 -19.75 -0.26
N ALA A 168 7.09 -19.68 -0.43
CA ALA A 168 6.36 -20.59 -1.33
C ALA A 168 6.80 -20.40 -2.78
N LEU A 169 6.95 -19.17 -3.25
CA LEU A 169 7.42 -18.89 -4.60
C LEU A 169 8.83 -19.44 -4.83
N ARG A 170 9.78 -19.17 -3.95
CA ARG A 170 11.15 -19.71 -4.06
C ARG A 170 11.20 -21.22 -4.00
N ALA A 171 10.40 -21.83 -3.13
CA ALA A 171 10.28 -23.30 -3.10
C ALA A 171 9.74 -23.85 -4.42
N ALA A 172 8.71 -23.20 -4.99
CA ALA A 172 8.12 -23.58 -6.27
C ALA A 172 9.11 -23.44 -7.43
N GLN A 173 9.84 -22.33 -7.51
CA GLN A 173 10.88 -22.10 -8.53
C GLN A 173 12.00 -23.14 -8.45
N TRP A 174 12.47 -23.45 -7.24
CA TRP A 174 13.46 -24.50 -7.02
C TRP A 174 12.97 -25.86 -7.51
N LEU A 175 11.74 -26.22 -7.16
CA LEU A 175 11.14 -27.52 -7.50
C LEU A 175 10.73 -27.65 -8.96
N ALA A 176 10.40 -26.53 -9.64
CA ALA A 176 10.01 -26.53 -11.04
C ALA A 176 11.10 -27.11 -11.96
N GLY A 177 12.38 -26.84 -11.65
CA GLY A 177 13.53 -27.40 -12.37
C GLY A 177 13.85 -28.87 -12.05
N ARG A 178 13.10 -29.53 -11.15
CA ARG A 178 13.34 -30.90 -10.74
C ARG A 178 12.42 -31.87 -11.45
N GLN A 179 12.90 -33.09 -11.68
CA GLN A 179 12.14 -34.18 -12.30
C GLN A 179 11.73 -35.23 -11.27
N GLY A 180 10.83 -36.14 -11.66
CA GLY A 180 10.43 -37.28 -10.82
C GLY A 180 9.25 -37.03 -9.88
N PHE A 181 8.65 -35.84 -9.86
CA PHE A 181 7.46 -35.58 -9.05
C PHE A 181 6.18 -36.11 -9.72
N PRO A 182 5.23 -36.64 -8.92
CA PRO A 182 3.89 -36.97 -9.40
C PRO A 182 3.17 -35.73 -9.99
N THR A 183 2.24 -35.98 -10.91
CA THR A 183 1.45 -34.91 -11.56
C THR A 183 0.79 -33.98 -10.55
N THR A 184 0.21 -34.52 -9.47
CA THR A 184 -0.43 -33.72 -8.41
C THR A 184 0.54 -32.74 -7.73
N THR A 185 1.78 -33.16 -7.52
CA THR A 185 2.85 -32.29 -6.95
C THR A 185 3.26 -31.22 -7.97
N ARG A 186 3.43 -31.57 -9.24
CA ARG A 186 3.76 -30.63 -10.30
C ARG A 186 2.65 -29.58 -10.50
N LEU A 187 1.38 -29.97 -10.36
CA LEU A 187 0.26 -29.02 -10.34
C LEU A 187 0.26 -28.09 -9.10
N ALA A 188 0.71 -28.57 -7.95
CA ALA A 188 0.86 -27.70 -6.78
C ALA A 188 2.00 -26.69 -6.95
N ILE A 189 3.09 -27.09 -7.59
CA ILE A 189 4.20 -26.18 -7.97
C ILE A 189 3.71 -25.14 -8.96
N ALA A 190 3.01 -25.54 -10.04
CA ALA A 190 2.45 -24.62 -11.03
C ALA A 190 1.48 -23.60 -10.42
N ASP A 191 0.63 -24.02 -9.49
CA ASP A 191 -0.29 -23.12 -8.79
C ASP A 191 0.46 -22.07 -7.94
N ALA A 192 1.49 -22.49 -7.20
CA ALA A 192 2.33 -21.57 -6.43
C ALA A 192 3.09 -20.58 -7.32
N LEU A 193 3.58 -21.01 -8.48
CA LEU A 193 4.20 -20.15 -9.50
C LEU A 193 3.20 -19.12 -10.04
N LEU A 194 1.98 -19.54 -10.37
CA LEU A 194 0.92 -18.64 -10.86
C LEU A 194 0.54 -17.59 -9.83
N VAL A 195 0.39 -17.99 -8.58
CA VAL A 195 0.08 -17.08 -7.47
C VAL A 195 1.24 -16.10 -7.22
N GLY A 196 2.48 -16.58 -7.32
CA GLY A 196 3.68 -15.76 -7.15
C GLY A 196 4.06 -14.89 -8.36
N GLY A 197 3.26 -14.90 -9.45
CA GLY A 197 3.50 -14.08 -10.64
C GLY A 197 4.49 -14.66 -11.66
N ALA A 198 5.01 -15.86 -11.43
CA ALA A 198 5.91 -16.58 -12.35
C ALA A 198 5.09 -17.34 -13.43
N TRP A 199 4.29 -16.60 -14.20
CA TRP A 199 3.26 -17.18 -15.09
C TRP A 199 3.85 -17.98 -16.24
N ARG A 200 4.98 -17.55 -16.80
CA ARG A 200 5.67 -18.26 -17.90
C ARG A 200 6.24 -19.59 -17.42
N GLU A 201 6.91 -19.59 -16.29
CA GLU A 201 7.44 -20.81 -15.67
C GLU A 201 6.32 -21.83 -15.35
N ALA A 202 5.18 -21.31 -14.86
CA ALA A 202 4.00 -22.14 -14.62
C ALA A 202 3.43 -22.75 -15.92
N ASP A 203 3.35 -21.95 -16.97
CA ASP A 203 2.86 -22.40 -18.28
C ASP A 203 3.75 -23.47 -18.90
N GLU A 204 5.06 -23.27 -18.88
CA GLU A 204 6.06 -24.26 -19.33
C GLU A 204 5.94 -25.58 -18.58
N LEU A 205 5.78 -25.50 -17.23
CA LEU A 205 5.60 -26.69 -16.38
C LEU A 205 4.29 -27.43 -16.74
N LEU A 206 3.19 -26.71 -16.96
CA LEU A 206 1.89 -27.28 -17.31
C LEU A 206 1.87 -27.88 -18.72
N ALA A 207 2.53 -27.23 -19.68
CA ALA A 207 2.66 -27.72 -21.08
C ALA A 207 3.46 -29.02 -21.16
N ALA A 208 4.43 -29.23 -20.27
CA ALA A 208 5.21 -30.45 -20.20
C ALA A 208 4.47 -31.64 -19.56
N LEU A 209 3.24 -31.44 -19.05
CA LEU A 209 2.44 -32.51 -18.45
C LEU A 209 1.47 -33.13 -19.49
N PRO A 210 1.44 -34.45 -19.62
CA PRO A 210 0.38 -35.11 -20.40
C PRO A 210 -0.97 -34.88 -19.69
N PRO A 211 -2.07 -34.79 -20.46
CA PRO A 211 -3.41 -34.63 -19.89
C PRO A 211 -3.73 -35.76 -18.90
N PRO A 212 -4.02 -35.45 -17.65
CA PRO A 212 -4.29 -36.46 -16.62
C PRO A 212 -5.59 -37.23 -16.90
N ILE A 213 -5.65 -38.52 -16.48
CA ILE A 213 -6.83 -39.35 -16.65
C ILE A 213 -7.86 -39.13 -15.53
N GLU A 214 -7.38 -39.03 -14.29
CA GLU A 214 -8.23 -38.87 -13.11
C GLU A 214 -8.98 -37.52 -13.16
N PRO A 215 -10.33 -37.46 -13.01
CA PRO A 215 -11.13 -36.26 -13.26
C PRO A 215 -10.71 -35.03 -12.44
N ARG A 216 -10.44 -35.18 -11.14
CA ARG A 216 -10.02 -34.04 -10.28
C ARG A 216 -8.64 -33.51 -10.67
N VAL A 217 -7.70 -34.38 -11.04
CA VAL A 217 -6.37 -33.97 -11.47
C VAL A 217 -6.44 -33.32 -12.86
N ARG A 218 -7.31 -33.82 -13.72
CA ARG A 218 -7.59 -33.26 -15.05
C ARG A 218 -8.24 -31.88 -14.95
N PHE A 219 -9.21 -31.71 -14.04
CA PHE A 219 -9.80 -30.41 -13.74
C PHE A 219 -8.71 -29.41 -13.35
N ARG A 220 -7.91 -29.75 -12.34
CA ARG A 220 -6.87 -28.85 -11.83
C ARG A 220 -5.85 -28.50 -12.93
N TRP A 221 -5.40 -29.46 -13.72
CA TRP A 221 -4.50 -29.22 -14.85
C TRP A 221 -5.11 -28.25 -15.88
N ALA A 222 -6.33 -28.50 -16.33
CA ALA A 222 -7.01 -27.68 -17.32
C ALA A 222 -7.27 -26.25 -16.79
N PHE A 223 -7.72 -26.15 -15.54
CA PHE A 223 -7.98 -24.86 -14.86
C PHE A 223 -6.71 -24.02 -14.73
N LEU A 224 -5.59 -24.61 -14.26
CA LEU A 224 -4.32 -23.89 -14.13
C LEU A 224 -3.76 -23.50 -15.52
N THR A 225 -3.90 -24.36 -16.53
CA THR A 225 -3.53 -24.03 -17.92
C THR A 225 -4.33 -22.82 -18.43
N GLY A 226 -5.64 -22.79 -18.18
CA GLY A 226 -6.48 -21.66 -18.55
C GLY A 226 -6.09 -20.36 -17.83
N ARG A 227 -5.77 -20.45 -16.55
CA ARG A 227 -5.27 -19.29 -15.77
C ARG A 227 -3.91 -18.80 -16.29
N ALA A 228 -2.98 -19.69 -16.62
CA ALA A 228 -1.68 -19.33 -17.18
C ALA A 228 -1.85 -18.61 -18.52
N ALA A 229 -2.61 -19.20 -19.45
CA ALA A 229 -2.91 -18.63 -20.75
C ALA A 229 -3.58 -17.24 -20.64
N TYR A 230 -4.57 -17.10 -19.74
CA TYR A 230 -5.20 -15.80 -19.46
C TYR A 230 -4.20 -14.74 -19.00
N ARG A 231 -3.30 -15.08 -18.06
CA ARG A 231 -2.26 -14.17 -17.55
C ARG A 231 -1.23 -13.78 -18.62
N LEU A 232 -1.01 -14.66 -19.59
CA LEU A 232 -0.12 -14.42 -20.73
C LEU A 232 -0.82 -13.71 -21.91
N GLY A 233 -2.14 -13.46 -21.81
CA GLY A 233 -2.91 -12.76 -22.84
C GLY A 233 -3.41 -13.67 -23.99
N ASP A 234 -3.21 -14.98 -23.89
CA ASP A 234 -3.69 -15.95 -24.88
C ASP A 234 -5.15 -16.36 -24.58
N LEU A 235 -6.08 -15.46 -24.95
CA LEU A 235 -7.52 -15.65 -24.67
C LEU A 235 -8.14 -16.87 -25.34
N PRO A 236 -7.83 -17.23 -26.59
CA PRO A 236 -8.36 -18.45 -27.23
C PRO A 236 -7.96 -19.72 -26.47
N ARG A 237 -6.68 -19.86 -26.14
CA ARG A 237 -6.17 -20.99 -25.36
C ARG A 237 -6.72 -21.03 -23.95
N ALA A 238 -6.90 -19.85 -23.33
CA ALA A 238 -7.53 -19.73 -22.01
C ALA A 238 -8.96 -20.24 -22.03
N ALA A 239 -9.77 -19.83 -23.04
CA ALA A 239 -11.15 -20.25 -23.21
C ALA A 239 -11.24 -21.78 -23.35
N GLU A 240 -10.48 -22.36 -24.28
CA GLU A 240 -10.47 -23.79 -24.52
C GLU A 240 -10.07 -24.61 -23.27
N ALA A 241 -9.05 -24.19 -22.58
CA ALA A 241 -8.60 -24.88 -21.37
C ALA A 241 -9.65 -24.78 -20.23
N LEU A 242 -10.32 -23.61 -20.06
CA LEU A 242 -11.38 -23.44 -19.08
C LEU A 242 -12.66 -24.20 -19.44
N ASP A 243 -13.01 -24.30 -20.72
CA ASP A 243 -14.12 -25.13 -21.19
C ASP A 243 -13.85 -26.63 -20.91
N ARG A 244 -12.60 -27.09 -21.10
CA ARG A 244 -12.19 -28.45 -20.68
C ARG A 244 -12.29 -28.63 -19.15
N ALA A 245 -11.95 -27.59 -18.37
CA ALA A 245 -12.10 -27.64 -16.90
C ALA A 245 -13.59 -27.73 -16.49
N LEU A 246 -14.47 -26.94 -17.09
CA LEU A 246 -15.91 -27.00 -16.85
C LEU A 246 -16.51 -28.37 -17.18
N ALA A 247 -16.08 -28.96 -18.28
CA ALA A 247 -16.59 -30.29 -18.74
C ALA A 247 -16.25 -31.42 -17.75
N VAL A 248 -15.18 -31.29 -16.96
CA VAL A 248 -14.74 -32.36 -16.05
C VAL A 248 -14.91 -31.98 -14.58
N ALA A 249 -15.47 -30.79 -14.27
CA ALA A 249 -15.70 -30.32 -12.91
C ALA A 249 -16.66 -31.24 -12.12
N THR A 250 -16.25 -31.69 -10.95
CA THR A 250 -16.98 -32.66 -10.12
C THR A 250 -17.66 -32.02 -8.90
N SER A 251 -17.24 -30.81 -8.48
CA SER A 251 -17.82 -30.10 -7.35
C SER A 251 -18.34 -28.71 -7.75
N ASP A 252 -19.16 -28.10 -6.87
CA ASP A 252 -19.67 -26.75 -7.09
C ASP A 252 -18.54 -25.71 -7.00
N GLU A 253 -17.52 -25.94 -6.16
CA GLU A 253 -16.34 -25.10 -6.08
C GLU A 253 -15.54 -25.10 -7.39
N GLU A 254 -15.37 -26.28 -7.99
CA GLU A 254 -14.69 -26.43 -9.28
C GLU A 254 -15.49 -25.75 -10.40
N ARG A 255 -16.80 -25.97 -10.45
CA ARG A 255 -17.70 -25.31 -11.43
C ARG A 255 -17.66 -23.79 -11.26
N PHE A 256 -17.76 -23.29 -10.04
CA PHE A 256 -17.67 -21.86 -9.75
C PHE A 256 -16.34 -21.28 -10.24
N ALA A 257 -15.22 -21.86 -9.82
CA ALA A 257 -13.89 -21.34 -10.14
C ALA A 257 -13.67 -21.27 -11.67
N ALA A 258 -14.03 -22.33 -12.40
CA ALA A 258 -13.88 -22.38 -13.85
C ALA A 258 -14.85 -21.43 -14.56
N ALA A 259 -16.12 -21.36 -14.13
CA ALA A 259 -17.13 -20.48 -14.72
C ALA A 259 -16.75 -18.99 -14.56
N VAL A 260 -16.26 -18.58 -13.39
CA VAL A 260 -15.78 -17.20 -13.14
C VAL A 260 -14.63 -16.83 -14.08
N GLN A 261 -13.63 -17.69 -14.21
CA GLN A 261 -12.49 -17.40 -15.09
C GLN A 261 -12.90 -17.40 -16.56
N ARG A 262 -13.76 -18.34 -16.98
CA ARG A 262 -14.24 -18.44 -18.35
C ARG A 262 -15.16 -17.26 -18.72
N ALA A 263 -15.99 -16.79 -17.79
CA ALA A 263 -16.82 -15.60 -17.98
C ALA A 263 -15.97 -14.34 -18.22
N ARG A 264 -14.89 -14.15 -17.45
CA ARG A 264 -13.94 -13.05 -17.66
C ARG A 264 -13.29 -13.11 -19.04
N VAL A 265 -12.89 -14.30 -19.48
CA VAL A 265 -12.34 -14.49 -20.85
C VAL A 265 -13.39 -14.14 -21.90
N ALA A 266 -14.65 -14.56 -21.74
CA ALA A 266 -15.75 -14.27 -22.66
C ALA A 266 -16.03 -12.77 -22.75
N GLU A 267 -16.09 -12.05 -21.62
CA GLU A 267 -16.28 -10.59 -21.61
C GLU A 267 -15.16 -9.86 -22.36
N ILE A 268 -13.89 -10.21 -22.10
CA ILE A 268 -12.75 -9.58 -22.78
C ILE A 268 -12.76 -9.88 -24.28
N SER A 269 -13.27 -11.04 -24.67
CA SER A 269 -13.42 -11.45 -26.08
C SER A 269 -14.68 -10.89 -26.76
N GLY A 270 -15.53 -10.13 -26.03
CA GLY A 270 -16.78 -9.55 -26.55
C GLY A 270 -17.93 -10.56 -26.70
N ASP A 271 -17.82 -11.75 -26.14
CA ASP A 271 -18.88 -12.76 -26.15
C ASP A 271 -19.79 -12.61 -24.92
N GLU A 272 -20.63 -11.56 -24.95
CA GLU A 272 -21.50 -11.18 -23.85
C GLU A 272 -22.55 -12.23 -23.49
N ALA A 273 -23.05 -12.97 -24.49
CA ALA A 273 -24.06 -13.99 -24.30
C ALA A 273 -23.50 -15.18 -23.49
N SER A 274 -22.33 -15.68 -23.90
CA SER A 274 -21.63 -16.74 -23.16
C SER A 274 -21.21 -16.25 -21.78
N ALA A 275 -20.71 -15.01 -21.67
CA ALA A 275 -20.31 -14.43 -20.40
C ALA A 275 -21.46 -14.41 -19.40
N LEU A 276 -22.67 -13.97 -19.83
CA LEU A 276 -23.85 -13.91 -18.96
C LEU A 276 -24.27 -15.31 -18.47
N GLY A 277 -24.29 -16.30 -19.35
CA GLY A 277 -24.60 -17.69 -18.98
C GLY A 277 -23.59 -18.26 -17.98
N LEU A 278 -22.31 -17.94 -18.16
CA LEU A 278 -21.24 -18.39 -17.27
C LEU A 278 -21.29 -17.70 -15.88
N TRP A 279 -21.65 -16.41 -15.82
CA TRP A 279 -21.90 -15.72 -14.55
C TRP A 279 -23.09 -16.31 -13.80
N ASP A 280 -24.17 -16.68 -14.51
CA ASP A 280 -25.32 -17.35 -13.91
C ASP A 280 -24.97 -18.75 -13.40
N ALA A 281 -24.14 -19.49 -14.15
CA ALA A 281 -23.64 -20.79 -13.71
C ALA A 281 -22.75 -20.68 -12.47
N ALA A 282 -21.87 -19.67 -12.42
CA ALA A 282 -21.06 -19.39 -11.23
C ALA A 282 -21.93 -19.06 -10.02
N ARG A 283 -22.91 -18.16 -10.18
CA ARG A 283 -23.86 -17.80 -9.12
C ARG A 283 -24.67 -18.99 -8.63
N ALA A 284 -25.07 -19.88 -9.52
CA ALA A 284 -25.84 -21.09 -9.16
C ALA A 284 -24.97 -22.09 -8.40
N ALA A 285 -23.70 -22.26 -8.80
CA ALA A 285 -22.77 -23.16 -8.14
C ALA A 285 -22.39 -22.68 -6.72
N GLN A 286 -22.13 -21.38 -6.55
CA GLN A 286 -21.74 -20.79 -5.26
C GLN A 286 -22.55 -19.49 -4.99
N PRO A 287 -23.79 -19.59 -4.49
CA PRO A 287 -24.67 -18.44 -4.30
C PRO A 287 -24.20 -17.43 -3.23
N ARG A 288 -23.21 -17.78 -2.41
CA ARG A 288 -22.64 -16.90 -1.36
C ARG A 288 -21.39 -16.16 -1.78
N GLU A 289 -20.85 -16.48 -2.96
CA GLU A 289 -19.67 -15.82 -3.50
C GLU A 289 -20.08 -14.57 -4.30
N VAL A 290 -19.26 -13.52 -4.17
CA VAL A 290 -19.54 -12.18 -4.72
C VAL A 290 -19.45 -12.17 -6.24
N GLU A 291 -18.43 -12.82 -6.79
CA GLU A 291 -18.06 -12.71 -8.22
C GLU A 291 -19.20 -13.10 -9.18
N GLY A 292 -19.90 -14.21 -8.91
CA GLY A 292 -21.00 -14.67 -9.74
C GLY A 292 -22.17 -13.70 -9.78
N TRP A 293 -22.43 -13.01 -8.66
CA TRP A 293 -23.44 -11.96 -8.59
C TRP A 293 -22.98 -10.68 -9.26
N ASP A 294 -21.77 -10.22 -8.96
CA ASP A 294 -21.22 -8.95 -9.44
C ASP A 294 -21.18 -8.90 -10.96
N GLY A 295 -20.54 -9.89 -11.60
CA GLY A 295 -20.46 -10.00 -13.04
C GLY A 295 -21.85 -10.12 -13.71
N GLY A 296 -22.70 -10.99 -13.18
CA GLY A 296 -24.03 -11.22 -13.74
C GLY A 296 -24.99 -10.04 -13.61
N LEU A 297 -24.95 -9.30 -12.50
CA LEU A 297 -25.79 -8.10 -12.30
C LEU A 297 -25.30 -6.94 -13.16
N ARG A 298 -24.00 -6.68 -13.17
CA ARG A 298 -23.38 -5.64 -13.97
C ARG A 298 -23.66 -5.83 -15.46
N LEU A 299 -23.37 -7.00 -15.98
CA LEU A 299 -23.53 -7.31 -17.42
C LEU A 299 -25.00 -7.18 -17.86
N ARG A 300 -25.96 -7.56 -17.03
CA ARG A 300 -27.41 -7.33 -17.32
C ARG A 300 -27.75 -5.86 -17.50
N VAL A 301 -27.20 -4.99 -16.65
CA VAL A 301 -27.45 -3.54 -16.79
C VAL A 301 -26.83 -3.02 -18.08
N VAL A 302 -25.61 -3.44 -18.41
CA VAL A 302 -24.92 -3.07 -19.65
C VAL A 302 -25.73 -3.47 -20.87
N LEU A 303 -26.29 -4.68 -20.87
CA LEU A 303 -27.14 -5.22 -21.95
C LEU A 303 -28.58 -4.66 -21.97
N GLY A 304 -28.89 -3.61 -21.19
CA GLY A 304 -30.24 -3.03 -21.14
C GLY A 304 -31.26 -3.84 -20.33
N ARG A 305 -30.85 -4.93 -19.67
CA ARG A 305 -31.69 -5.85 -18.90
C ARG A 305 -31.74 -5.48 -17.42
N ALA A 306 -31.77 -4.18 -17.09
CA ALA A 306 -31.70 -3.66 -15.72
C ALA A 306 -32.85 -4.18 -14.82
N GLY A 307 -34.04 -4.39 -15.38
CA GLY A 307 -35.19 -4.98 -14.65
C GLY A 307 -34.91 -6.37 -14.09
N GLU A 308 -34.19 -7.21 -14.87
CA GLU A 308 -33.80 -8.56 -14.44
C GLU A 308 -32.74 -8.47 -13.33
N ALA A 309 -31.73 -7.57 -13.46
CA ALA A 309 -30.73 -7.37 -12.45
C ALA A 309 -31.36 -6.99 -11.10
N VAL A 310 -32.29 -6.03 -11.08
CA VAL A 310 -32.99 -5.60 -9.87
C VAL A 310 -33.90 -6.71 -9.31
N GLY A 311 -34.54 -7.51 -10.20
CA GLY A 311 -35.31 -8.67 -9.80
C GLY A 311 -34.48 -9.72 -9.06
N LEU A 312 -33.28 -9.99 -9.54
CA LEU A 312 -32.35 -10.95 -8.92
C LEU A 312 -31.86 -10.50 -7.53
N VAL A 313 -31.73 -9.20 -7.27
CA VAL A 313 -31.31 -8.66 -5.96
C VAL A 313 -32.21 -9.14 -4.82
N ARG A 314 -33.48 -9.47 -5.09
CA ARG A 314 -34.43 -10.00 -4.07
C ARG A 314 -33.94 -11.31 -3.46
N GLY A 315 -33.27 -12.15 -4.22
CA GLY A 315 -32.71 -13.44 -3.78
C GLY A 315 -31.22 -13.37 -3.36
N CYS A 316 -30.59 -12.18 -3.43
CA CYS A 316 -29.18 -12.04 -3.12
C CYS A 316 -28.92 -12.16 -1.60
N PRO A 317 -27.99 -13.03 -1.17
CA PRO A 317 -27.61 -13.14 0.24
C PRO A 317 -27.11 -11.81 0.82
N ALA A 318 -27.51 -11.48 2.05
CA ALA A 318 -27.17 -10.19 2.67
C ALA A 318 -25.66 -9.86 2.73
N PRO A 319 -24.73 -10.79 3.01
CA PRO A 319 -23.30 -10.50 2.95
C PRO A 319 -22.84 -10.11 1.53
N VAL A 320 -23.33 -10.78 0.50
CA VAL A 320 -23.03 -10.51 -0.91
C VAL A 320 -23.61 -9.16 -1.32
N LEU A 321 -24.86 -8.91 -0.96
CA LEU A 321 -25.58 -7.66 -1.29
C LEU A 321 -24.86 -6.41 -0.75
N ARG A 322 -24.17 -6.50 0.38
CA ARG A 322 -23.35 -5.40 0.92
C ARG A 322 -22.24 -4.97 -0.02
N VAL A 323 -21.76 -5.86 -0.86
CA VAL A 323 -20.69 -5.60 -1.83
C VAL A 323 -21.24 -5.24 -3.20
N VAL A 324 -22.12 -6.09 -3.75
CA VAL A 324 -22.63 -5.91 -5.12
C VAL A 324 -23.73 -4.86 -5.22
N GLY A 325 -24.49 -4.64 -4.15
CA GLY A 325 -25.61 -3.70 -4.14
C GLY A 325 -25.17 -2.25 -4.42
N PRO A 326 -24.15 -1.71 -3.73
CA PRO A 326 -23.65 -0.37 -4.05
C PRO A 326 -23.17 -0.23 -5.49
N ARG A 327 -22.47 -1.22 -6.03
CA ARG A 327 -22.00 -1.22 -7.42
C ARG A 327 -23.16 -1.19 -8.40
N LEU A 328 -24.14 -2.05 -8.19
CA LEU A 328 -25.35 -2.07 -9.02
C LEU A 328 -26.11 -0.75 -8.95
N ALA A 329 -26.30 -0.19 -7.76
CA ALA A 329 -26.98 1.09 -7.59
C ALA A 329 -26.24 2.23 -8.31
N ALA A 330 -24.90 2.28 -8.19
CA ALA A 330 -24.07 3.24 -8.89
C ALA A 330 -24.16 3.08 -10.42
N THR A 331 -24.13 1.85 -10.93
CA THR A 331 -24.28 1.55 -12.36
C THR A 331 -25.66 2.01 -12.88
N LEU A 332 -26.74 1.82 -12.09
CA LEU A 332 -28.07 2.30 -12.45
C LEU A 332 -28.16 3.82 -12.45
N LEU A 333 -27.54 4.50 -11.47
CA LEU A 333 -27.46 5.97 -11.44
C LEU A 333 -26.66 6.54 -12.63
N LEU A 334 -25.56 5.88 -13.02
CA LEU A 334 -24.79 6.23 -14.23
C LEU A 334 -25.64 6.12 -15.51
N ARG A 335 -26.61 5.20 -15.51
CA ARG A 335 -27.58 5.01 -16.61
C ARG A 335 -28.83 5.91 -16.47
N HIS A 336 -28.83 6.86 -15.53
CA HIS A 336 -29.97 7.74 -15.25
C HIS A 336 -31.27 6.99 -14.92
N ASP A 337 -31.15 5.86 -14.18
CA ASP A 337 -32.27 5.08 -13.70
C ASP A 337 -32.41 5.16 -12.15
N PRO A 338 -32.79 6.34 -11.63
CA PRO A 338 -32.89 6.55 -10.18
C PRO A 338 -34.00 5.70 -9.53
N ALA A 339 -35.05 5.34 -10.30
CA ALA A 339 -36.15 4.54 -9.78
C ALA A 339 -35.67 3.12 -9.40
N ARG A 340 -34.92 2.46 -10.30
CA ARG A 340 -34.36 1.14 -10.01
C ARG A 340 -33.21 1.20 -9.01
N ALA A 341 -32.38 2.26 -9.05
CA ALA A 341 -31.32 2.48 -8.06
C ALA A 341 -31.90 2.56 -6.63
N ARG A 342 -33.02 3.26 -6.42
CA ARG A 342 -33.73 3.32 -5.14
C ARG A 342 -34.10 1.94 -4.63
N VAL A 343 -34.71 1.09 -5.47
CA VAL A 343 -35.10 -0.28 -5.08
C VAL A 343 -33.89 -1.08 -4.56
N VAL A 344 -32.73 -0.89 -5.16
CA VAL A 344 -31.49 -1.55 -4.71
C VAL A 344 -30.98 -0.94 -3.40
N LEU A 345 -30.93 0.40 -3.31
CA LEU A 345 -30.44 1.11 -2.12
C LEU A 345 -31.27 0.85 -0.87
N ASP A 346 -32.59 0.73 -1.02
CA ASP A 346 -33.52 0.41 0.10
C ASP A 346 -33.25 -0.97 0.71
N ARG A 347 -32.54 -1.86 0.01
CA ARG A 347 -32.17 -3.20 0.50
C ARG A 347 -30.79 -3.27 1.09
N ILE A 348 -29.96 -2.25 0.91
CA ILE A 348 -28.57 -2.21 1.42
C ILE A 348 -28.54 -1.60 2.82
N PRO A 349 -27.71 -2.11 3.75
CA PRO A 349 -27.58 -1.49 5.06
C PRO A 349 -27.15 -0.02 4.97
N GLN A 350 -27.99 0.88 5.48
CA GLN A 350 -27.76 2.33 5.43
C GLN A 350 -26.54 2.81 6.26
N LYS A 351 -25.94 1.94 7.07
CA LYS A 351 -24.68 2.21 7.77
C LYS A 351 -23.44 2.20 6.85
N LEU A 352 -23.55 1.69 5.63
CA LEU A 352 -22.44 1.70 4.66
C LEU A 352 -22.28 3.11 4.10
N ALA A 353 -21.05 3.66 4.21
CA ALA A 353 -20.75 5.00 3.73
C ALA A 353 -21.06 5.16 2.23
N VAL A 354 -20.66 4.20 1.41
CA VAL A 354 -20.95 4.19 -0.03
C VAL A 354 -22.45 4.22 -0.31
N ALA A 355 -23.28 3.48 0.45
CA ALA A 355 -24.72 3.49 0.25
C ALA A 355 -25.34 4.86 0.59
N ARG A 356 -24.87 5.51 1.65
CA ARG A 356 -25.29 6.88 2.01
C ARG A 356 -24.87 7.89 0.96
N THR A 357 -23.64 7.78 0.43
CA THR A 357 -23.15 8.64 -0.66
C THR A 357 -23.99 8.49 -1.92
N LEU A 358 -24.30 7.26 -2.31
CA LEU A 358 -25.21 6.98 -3.44
C LEU A 358 -26.65 7.47 -3.17
N GLY A 359 -27.09 7.45 -1.91
CA GLY A 359 -28.35 8.08 -1.49
C GLY A 359 -28.39 9.58 -1.75
N VAL A 360 -27.29 10.30 -1.49
CA VAL A 360 -27.15 11.73 -1.85
C VAL A 360 -27.22 11.92 -3.37
N ALA A 361 -26.49 11.10 -4.14
CA ALA A 361 -26.54 11.17 -5.62
C ALA A 361 -27.96 10.91 -6.16
N LEU A 362 -28.68 9.92 -5.59
CA LEU A 362 -30.06 9.63 -5.93
C LEU A 362 -30.98 10.82 -5.65
N LEU A 363 -30.84 11.47 -4.49
CA LEU A 363 -31.66 12.64 -4.14
C LEU A 363 -31.40 13.80 -5.11
N LEU A 364 -30.16 14.02 -5.52
CA LEU A 364 -29.80 15.04 -6.51
C LEU A 364 -30.38 14.73 -7.89
N GLN A 365 -30.27 13.49 -8.36
CA GLN A 365 -30.85 13.10 -9.65
C GLN A 365 -32.39 13.18 -9.68
N THR A 366 -33.04 13.15 -8.50
CA THR A 366 -34.50 13.32 -8.37
C THR A 366 -34.91 14.73 -7.98
N GLY A 367 -34.02 15.72 -8.05
CA GLY A 367 -34.28 17.12 -7.78
C GLY A 367 -34.45 17.51 -6.31
N GLN A 368 -34.18 16.60 -5.37
CA GLN A 368 -34.38 16.79 -3.92
C GLN A 368 -33.10 17.40 -3.28
N VAL A 369 -32.70 18.61 -3.70
CA VAL A 369 -31.42 19.23 -3.33
C VAL A 369 -31.28 19.45 -1.83
N GLU A 370 -32.29 19.94 -1.12
CA GLU A 370 -32.21 20.21 0.32
C GLU A 370 -32.13 18.92 1.14
N ALA A 371 -32.82 17.87 0.72
CA ALA A 371 -32.69 16.54 1.32
C ALA A 371 -31.28 15.97 1.09
N ALA A 372 -30.71 16.17 -0.09
CA ALA A 372 -29.34 15.78 -0.42
C ALA A 372 -28.31 16.51 0.47
N ARG A 373 -28.46 17.84 0.65
CA ARG A 373 -27.60 18.63 1.57
C ARG A 373 -27.67 18.11 3.00
N SER A 374 -28.88 17.83 3.49
CA SER A 374 -29.09 17.30 4.84
C SER A 374 -28.46 15.91 5.03
N ALA A 375 -28.59 15.03 4.04
CA ALA A 375 -27.94 13.71 4.05
C ALA A 375 -26.42 13.83 3.98
N ALA A 376 -25.89 14.78 3.21
CA ALA A 376 -24.46 15.05 3.10
C ALA A 376 -23.84 15.52 4.43
N VAL A 377 -24.56 16.36 5.20
CA VAL A 377 -24.10 16.78 6.55
C VAL A 377 -23.84 15.58 7.43
N VAL A 378 -24.78 14.63 7.49
CA VAL A 378 -24.65 13.41 8.30
C VAL A 378 -23.45 12.56 7.87
N LEU A 379 -23.19 12.50 6.57
CA LEU A 379 -22.06 11.72 6.03
C LEU A 379 -20.72 12.40 6.31
N LEU A 380 -20.63 13.71 6.11
CA LEU A 380 -19.42 14.51 6.35
C LEU A 380 -18.99 14.52 7.82
N ALA A 381 -19.97 14.52 8.73
CA ALA A 381 -19.73 14.49 10.18
C ALA A 381 -19.32 13.09 10.72
N ASP A 382 -19.54 12.03 9.94
CA ASP A 382 -19.24 10.66 10.37
C ASP A 382 -17.80 10.23 10.03
N PRO A 383 -16.88 10.15 11.00
CA PRO A 383 -15.49 9.74 10.74
C PRO A 383 -15.38 8.29 10.23
N ARG A 384 -16.40 7.45 10.47
CA ARG A 384 -16.45 6.06 10.00
C ARG A 384 -16.73 5.96 8.50
N ALA A 385 -17.18 7.06 7.88
CA ALA A 385 -17.40 7.10 6.44
C ALA A 385 -16.08 7.09 5.64
N GLY A 386 -14.93 7.34 6.30
CA GLY A 386 -13.63 7.35 5.65
C GLY A 386 -13.59 8.32 4.46
N ALA A 387 -12.88 7.95 3.42
CA ALA A 387 -12.74 8.78 2.23
C ALA A 387 -14.05 9.03 1.46
N TRP A 388 -15.13 8.28 1.70
CA TRP A 388 -16.44 8.54 1.08
C TRP A 388 -17.08 9.85 1.51
N ARG A 389 -16.81 10.32 2.74
CA ARG A 389 -17.36 11.58 3.24
C ARG A 389 -16.95 12.79 2.40
N GLU A 390 -15.73 12.80 1.90
CA GLU A 390 -15.20 13.93 1.13
C GLU A 390 -15.77 13.98 -0.28
N GLN A 391 -16.06 12.80 -0.84
CA GLN A 391 -16.57 12.67 -2.19
C GLN A 391 -17.96 13.29 -2.36
N VAL A 392 -18.75 13.31 -1.30
CA VAL A 392 -20.10 13.88 -1.35
C VAL A 392 -20.10 15.38 -1.62
N LEU A 393 -19.02 16.10 -1.26
CA LEU A 393 -18.89 17.53 -1.53
C LEU A 393 -18.82 17.85 -3.03
N ALA A 394 -18.22 16.95 -3.82
CA ALA A 394 -18.15 17.11 -5.27
C ALA A 394 -19.52 16.95 -5.96
N LEU A 395 -20.49 16.26 -5.32
CA LEU A 395 -21.84 16.11 -5.85
C LEU A 395 -22.72 17.32 -5.60
N LEU A 396 -22.50 18.05 -4.50
CA LEU A 396 -23.39 19.12 -4.09
C LEU A 396 -23.30 20.32 -5.04
N PRO A 397 -24.43 20.89 -5.46
CA PRO A 397 -24.42 22.15 -6.20
C PRO A 397 -23.83 23.26 -5.30
N PRO A 398 -23.24 24.33 -5.90
CA PRO A 398 -22.72 25.46 -5.15
C PRO A 398 -23.71 25.94 -4.10
N GLY A 399 -23.19 26.22 -2.89
CA GLY A 399 -24.02 26.80 -1.83
C GLY A 399 -24.42 28.22 -2.16
N ALA A 400 -25.52 28.71 -1.58
CA ALA A 400 -25.82 30.12 -1.62
C ALA A 400 -24.71 30.88 -0.87
N GLU A 401 -24.08 31.86 -1.54
CA GLU A 401 -23.16 32.78 -0.89
C GLU A 401 -23.94 33.61 0.13
N GLU A 402 -23.87 33.24 1.38
CA GLU A 402 -24.32 34.13 2.45
C GLU A 402 -23.20 35.15 2.68
N ASN A 403 -23.50 36.43 2.57
CA ASN A 403 -22.56 37.56 2.74
C ASN A 403 -21.99 37.70 4.16
N GLN A 404 -22.37 36.86 5.11
CA GLN A 404 -21.84 36.88 6.48
C GLN A 404 -20.78 35.77 6.65
N PRO A 405 -19.62 36.07 7.30
CA PRO A 405 -18.63 35.08 7.62
C PRO A 405 -19.25 33.97 8.51
N ALA A 406 -18.85 32.73 8.29
CA ALA A 406 -19.28 31.64 9.12
C ALA A 406 -18.63 31.76 10.53
N PRO A 407 -19.36 31.42 11.60
CA PRO A 407 -18.80 31.52 12.95
C PRO A 407 -17.59 30.60 13.12
N PRO A 408 -16.52 31.04 13.82
CA PRO A 408 -15.37 30.19 14.11
C PRO A 408 -15.78 28.91 14.84
N THR A 409 -15.34 27.75 14.34
CA THR A 409 -15.68 26.46 14.97
C THR A 409 -14.66 25.38 14.63
N ARG A 410 -14.45 24.44 15.58
CA ARG A 410 -13.72 23.16 15.38
C ARG A 410 -14.67 21.98 15.41
N ASP A 411 -15.95 22.21 15.64
CA ASP A 411 -16.96 21.16 15.66
C ASP A 411 -17.17 20.60 14.25
N GLY A 412 -16.84 19.32 14.06
CA GLY A 412 -16.90 18.64 12.76
C GLY A 412 -18.31 18.61 12.17
N GLU A 413 -19.37 18.53 12.99
CA GLU A 413 -20.75 18.56 12.52
C GLU A 413 -21.15 19.96 12.05
N VAL A 414 -20.73 20.99 12.78
CA VAL A 414 -20.97 22.39 12.37
C VAL A 414 -20.21 22.70 11.09
N LEU A 415 -18.94 22.29 10.98
CA LEU A 415 -18.17 22.43 9.74
C LEU A 415 -18.82 21.69 8.57
N ALA A 416 -19.29 20.47 8.78
CA ALA A 416 -20.01 19.70 7.75
C ALA A 416 -21.27 20.43 7.27
N ARG A 417 -22.02 21.05 8.20
CA ARG A 417 -23.23 21.84 7.90
C ARG A 417 -22.87 23.10 7.10
N ILE A 418 -21.80 23.81 7.49
CA ILE A 418 -21.32 24.97 6.74
C ILE A 418 -20.90 24.54 5.35
N ALA A 419 -20.09 23.48 5.21
CA ALA A 419 -19.62 23.00 3.92
C ALA A 419 -20.77 22.60 2.98
N ALA A 420 -21.78 21.87 3.48
CA ALA A 420 -22.91 21.43 2.67
C ALA A 420 -23.84 22.57 2.23
N ARG A 421 -23.95 23.65 3.00
CA ARG A 421 -24.87 24.77 2.74
C ARG A 421 -24.22 25.97 2.11
N ARG A 422 -22.96 26.30 2.51
CA ARG A 422 -22.25 27.53 2.15
C ARG A 422 -20.99 27.26 1.35
N GLY A 423 -20.62 25.98 1.17
CA GLY A 423 -19.45 25.52 0.44
C GLY A 423 -18.21 25.32 1.30
N VAL A 424 -17.23 24.63 0.70
CA VAL A 424 -15.98 24.20 1.34
C VAL A 424 -15.15 25.38 1.84
N ALA A 425 -15.08 26.48 1.06
CA ALA A 425 -14.33 27.69 1.41
C ALA A 425 -14.81 28.31 2.72
N ALA A 426 -16.12 28.40 2.92
CA ALA A 426 -16.71 28.93 4.16
C ALA A 426 -16.39 28.06 5.40
N ALA A 427 -16.40 26.73 5.23
CA ALA A 427 -16.04 25.81 6.30
C ALA A 427 -14.54 25.89 6.66
N ARG A 428 -13.66 25.98 5.65
CA ARG A 428 -12.22 26.21 5.85
C ARG A 428 -11.93 27.51 6.57
N ALA A 429 -12.59 28.58 6.20
CA ALA A 429 -12.45 29.89 6.86
C ALA A 429 -12.91 29.84 8.32
N ALA A 430 -14.04 29.17 8.61
CA ALA A 430 -14.54 29.00 9.99
C ALA A 430 -13.54 28.20 10.86
N LEU A 431 -12.97 27.13 10.34
CA LEU A 431 -11.95 26.35 11.04
C LEU A 431 -10.64 27.15 11.21
N ALA A 432 -10.17 27.84 10.17
CA ALA A 432 -8.98 28.69 10.22
C ALA A 432 -9.12 29.76 11.32
N SER A 433 -10.26 30.44 11.38
CA SER A 433 -10.53 31.45 12.42
C SER A 433 -10.55 30.87 13.83
N ALA A 434 -11.09 29.64 14.00
CA ALA A 434 -11.10 28.96 15.29
C ALA A 434 -9.70 28.46 15.72
N LEU A 435 -8.84 28.09 14.78
CA LEU A 435 -7.45 27.70 15.04
C LEU A 435 -6.60 28.92 15.38
N ALA A 436 -6.75 30.04 14.66
CA ALA A 436 -6.03 31.28 14.90
C ALA A 436 -6.36 31.92 16.27
N ALA A 437 -7.50 31.59 16.84
CA ALA A 437 -7.89 32.05 18.19
C ALA A 437 -7.24 31.22 19.33
N ASP A 438 -6.52 30.14 19.01
CA ASP A 438 -5.89 29.26 20.02
C ASP A 438 -4.36 29.33 19.94
N PRO A 439 -3.67 29.89 20.96
CA PRO A 439 -2.21 30.02 20.96
C PRO A 439 -1.45 28.68 20.83
N ALA A 440 -2.10 27.54 21.12
CA ALA A 440 -1.48 26.22 20.90
C ALA A 440 -1.21 25.95 19.41
N TRP A 441 -2.09 26.42 18.52
CA TRP A 441 -1.93 26.23 17.08
C TRP A 441 -0.90 27.18 16.45
N ASP A 442 -0.60 28.32 17.07
CA ASP A 442 0.52 29.16 16.65
C ASP A 442 1.85 28.39 16.78
N ARG A 443 2.01 27.61 17.86
CA ARG A 443 3.18 26.75 18.05
C ARG A 443 3.25 25.60 17.06
N VAL A 444 2.10 25.04 16.65
CA VAL A 444 2.02 24.02 15.59
C VAL A 444 2.55 24.58 14.27
N LEU A 445 2.12 25.78 13.91
CA LEU A 445 2.56 26.44 12.67
C LEU A 445 4.04 26.87 12.74
N ALA A 446 4.54 27.23 13.93
CA ALA A 446 5.94 27.58 14.17
C ALA A 446 6.87 26.35 14.20
N CYS A 447 6.33 25.15 14.32
CA CYS A 447 7.08 23.89 14.43
C CYS A 447 8.21 23.94 15.46
N ALA A 448 7.92 24.36 16.70
CA ALA A 448 8.89 24.45 17.78
C ALA A 448 9.41 23.06 18.21
N PRO A 449 10.72 22.88 18.43
CA PRO A 449 11.28 21.59 18.86
C PRO A 449 10.81 21.24 20.28
N PRO A 450 10.44 19.98 20.55
CA PRO A 450 10.15 19.50 21.89
C PRO A 450 11.44 19.27 22.69
N GLU A 451 11.32 19.20 24.02
CA GLU A 451 12.42 18.81 24.90
C GLU A 451 12.86 17.35 24.63
N PRO A 452 14.14 17.09 24.37
CA PRO A 452 14.63 15.74 24.05
C PRO A 452 14.71 14.86 25.30
N THR A 453 13.89 13.79 25.35
CA THR A 453 13.87 12.79 26.43
C THR A 453 13.69 11.38 25.88
N GLY A 454 14.20 10.34 26.57
CA GLY A 454 14.02 8.94 26.17
C GLY A 454 14.36 8.68 24.71
N TRP A 455 13.38 8.21 23.91
CA TRP A 455 13.56 7.94 22.47
C TRP A 455 13.92 9.18 21.65
N THR A 456 13.45 10.37 22.03
CA THR A 456 13.83 11.63 21.36
C THR A 456 15.27 11.98 21.67
N GLY A 457 15.72 11.80 22.91
CA GLY A 457 17.13 11.96 23.30
C GLY A 457 18.03 11.02 22.49
N ALA A 458 17.69 9.74 22.41
CA ALA A 458 18.42 8.77 21.61
C ALA A 458 18.46 9.13 20.11
N ALA A 459 17.36 9.62 19.54
CA ALA A 459 17.32 10.09 18.17
C ALA A 459 18.18 11.32 17.94
N HIS A 460 18.18 12.27 18.87
CA HIS A 460 19.07 13.44 18.82
C HIS A 460 20.54 13.02 18.89
N ASP A 461 20.91 12.14 19.83
CA ASP A 461 22.28 11.61 19.94
C ASP A 461 22.79 11.00 18.62
N LEU A 462 21.90 10.29 17.87
CA LEU A 462 22.23 9.76 16.55
C LEU A 462 22.39 10.85 15.49
N ALA A 463 21.48 11.83 15.46
CA ALA A 463 21.56 12.94 14.52
C ALA A 463 22.80 13.81 14.76
N GLU A 464 23.17 14.04 16.03
CA GLU A 464 24.38 14.78 16.42
C GLU A 464 25.67 14.11 15.96
N VAL A 465 25.68 12.80 15.78
CA VAL A 465 26.81 12.07 15.20
C VAL A 465 26.70 11.83 13.69
N GLY A 466 25.70 12.43 13.02
CA GLY A 466 25.50 12.34 11.56
C GLY A 466 24.73 11.11 11.10
N LEU A 467 23.99 10.45 11.97
CA LEU A 467 23.17 9.26 11.65
C LEU A 467 21.65 9.63 11.63
N GLU A 468 21.30 10.64 10.82
CA GLU A 468 19.93 11.18 10.75
C GLU A 468 18.90 10.13 10.30
N ARG A 469 19.26 9.23 9.38
CA ARG A 469 18.34 8.17 8.91
C ARG A 469 17.98 7.18 10.02
N GLU A 470 18.96 6.81 10.84
CA GLU A 470 18.75 5.97 12.02
C GLU A 470 17.95 6.72 13.09
N ALA A 471 18.28 7.98 13.34
CA ALA A 471 17.53 8.87 14.20
C ALA A 471 16.05 8.93 13.78
N ALA A 472 15.78 9.13 12.51
CA ALA A 472 14.44 9.14 11.93
C ALA A 472 13.68 7.83 12.18
N SER A 473 14.35 6.69 12.26
CA SER A 473 13.71 5.40 12.53
C SER A 473 13.20 5.25 13.96
N LEU A 474 13.76 6.02 14.91
CA LEU A 474 13.36 6.02 16.33
C LEU A 474 12.19 6.97 16.63
N TYR A 475 12.06 8.05 15.87
CA TYR A 475 11.11 9.12 16.15
C TYR A 475 9.65 8.70 16.26
N PRO A 476 9.12 7.77 15.43
CA PRO A 476 7.74 7.29 15.58
C PRO A 476 7.41 6.65 16.94
N PHE A 477 8.44 6.23 17.68
CA PHE A 477 8.31 5.66 19.03
C PHE A 477 8.41 6.71 20.12
N ALA A 478 8.97 7.88 19.80
CA ALA A 478 9.15 8.96 20.75
C ALA A 478 7.82 9.60 21.18
N PHE A 479 6.89 9.72 20.21
CA PHE A 479 5.62 10.40 20.41
C PHE A 479 4.43 9.53 19.98
N PRO A 480 4.16 8.39 20.63
CA PRO A 480 3.00 7.58 20.28
C PRO A 480 1.69 8.35 20.44
N ASP A 481 1.62 9.30 21.41
CA ASP A 481 0.48 10.16 21.71
C ASP A 481 0.83 11.66 21.62
N GLY A 482 1.75 12.03 20.73
CA GLY A 482 2.29 13.39 20.63
C GLY A 482 1.23 14.49 20.57
N SER A 483 1.56 15.63 21.18
CA SER A 483 0.79 16.88 21.06
C SER A 483 0.78 17.35 19.58
N PRO A 484 -0.14 18.24 19.20
CA PRO A 484 -0.13 18.81 17.85
C PRO A 484 1.22 19.44 17.46
N GLU A 485 1.88 20.15 18.39
CA GLU A 485 3.19 20.78 18.16
C GLU A 485 4.28 19.72 17.93
N GLU A 486 4.34 18.68 18.77
CA GLU A 486 5.29 17.58 18.64
C GLU A 486 5.11 16.85 17.31
N LEU A 487 3.87 16.63 16.89
CA LEU A 487 3.57 15.96 15.62
C LEU A 487 3.95 16.81 14.41
N ALA A 488 3.69 18.12 14.42
CA ALA A 488 4.08 19.04 13.35
C ALA A 488 5.61 19.10 13.21
N TRP A 489 6.31 19.28 14.33
CA TRP A 489 7.77 19.31 14.35
C TRP A 489 8.36 17.96 13.87
N THR A 490 7.80 16.85 14.35
CA THR A 490 8.20 15.49 13.94
C THR A 490 8.05 15.30 12.43
N ALA A 491 6.93 15.72 11.84
CA ALA A 491 6.70 15.57 10.40
C ALA A 491 7.81 16.23 9.58
N ARG A 492 8.18 17.48 9.88
CA ARG A 492 9.25 18.20 9.17
C ARG A 492 10.63 17.62 9.42
N THR A 493 10.93 17.30 10.68
CA THR A 493 12.25 16.75 11.07
C THR A 493 12.49 15.40 10.36
N LEU A 494 11.48 14.53 10.28
CA LEU A 494 11.61 13.24 9.64
C LEU A 494 11.81 13.32 8.12
N VAL A 495 11.33 14.38 7.47
CA VAL A 495 11.67 14.64 6.06
C VAL A 495 13.16 14.96 5.93
N VAL A 496 13.66 15.88 6.74
CA VAL A 496 15.08 16.26 6.72
C VAL A 496 16.00 15.08 7.03
N TRP A 497 15.57 14.21 7.93
CA TRP A 497 16.32 13.00 8.31
C TRP A 497 16.07 11.80 7.36
N GLY A 498 15.35 11.98 6.25
CA GLY A 498 15.20 10.99 5.19
C GLY A 498 14.30 9.81 5.53
N ASN A 499 13.22 10.03 6.30
CA ASN A 499 12.18 9.04 6.56
C ASN A 499 10.78 9.54 6.15
N PRO A 500 10.50 9.66 4.83
CA PRO A 500 9.24 10.18 4.31
C PRO A 500 7.98 9.46 4.83
N PRO A 501 7.92 8.10 4.92
CA PRO A 501 6.73 7.42 5.41
C PRO A 501 6.38 7.77 6.86
N ALA A 502 7.40 7.94 7.71
CA ALA A 502 7.19 8.33 9.11
C ALA A 502 6.78 9.81 9.23
N ALA A 503 7.35 10.69 8.40
CA ALA A 503 6.96 12.09 8.30
C ALA A 503 5.47 12.22 7.93
N LEU A 504 5.03 11.53 6.88
CA LEU A 504 3.62 11.50 6.48
C LEU A 504 2.73 10.96 7.61
N SER A 505 3.16 9.90 8.32
CA SER A 505 2.40 9.36 9.46
C SER A 505 2.25 10.36 10.59
N ALA A 506 3.26 11.17 10.87
CA ALA A 506 3.19 12.23 11.89
C ALA A 506 2.18 13.31 11.49
N GLY A 507 2.21 13.75 10.22
CA GLY A 507 1.25 14.71 9.69
C GLY A 507 -0.19 14.20 9.69
N GLU A 508 -0.42 12.93 9.32
CA GLU A 508 -1.74 12.30 9.37
C GLU A 508 -2.26 12.18 10.83
N ARG A 509 -1.39 11.94 11.79
CA ARG A 509 -1.75 11.94 13.22
C ARG A 509 -2.06 13.35 13.72
N LEU A 510 -1.34 14.37 13.26
CA LEU A 510 -1.65 15.77 13.51
C LEU A 510 -3.07 16.09 13.00
N TRP A 511 -3.39 15.72 11.77
CA TRP A 511 -4.73 15.84 11.25
C TRP A 511 -5.78 15.13 12.13
N GLY A 512 -5.48 13.91 12.58
CA GLY A 512 -6.34 13.17 13.51
C GLY A 512 -6.65 13.89 14.83
N ARG A 513 -5.77 14.80 15.28
CA ARG A 513 -6.00 15.65 16.48
C ARG A 513 -7.10 16.70 16.28
N LEU A 514 -7.48 17.00 15.05
CA LEU A 514 -8.64 17.86 14.76
C LEU A 514 -9.99 17.11 14.85
N GLY A 515 -9.98 15.82 15.21
CA GLY A 515 -11.19 15.01 15.30
C GLY A 515 -11.75 14.62 13.94
N ALA A 516 -13.08 14.75 13.77
CA ALA A 516 -13.78 14.29 12.58
C ALA A 516 -13.67 15.24 11.37
N VAL A 517 -12.68 16.11 11.31
CA VAL A 517 -12.52 17.05 10.19
C VAL A 517 -12.04 16.29 8.94
N SER A 518 -12.73 16.49 7.82
CA SER A 518 -12.39 15.91 6.51
C SER A 518 -11.18 16.64 5.90
N ALA A 519 -10.34 15.94 5.11
CA ALA A 519 -9.22 16.54 4.38
C ALA A 519 -9.64 17.74 3.54
N ALA A 520 -10.81 17.66 2.90
CA ALA A 520 -11.37 18.73 2.10
C ALA A 520 -11.67 20.02 2.89
N LEU A 521 -11.84 19.92 4.21
CA LEU A 521 -12.18 21.06 5.09
C LEU A 521 -10.98 21.65 5.82
N LEU A 522 -9.78 21.12 5.62
CA LEU A 522 -8.55 21.63 6.26
C LEU A 522 -8.19 23.02 5.71
N PRO A 523 -7.85 23.99 6.58
CA PRO A 523 -7.34 25.28 6.13
C PRO A 523 -5.98 25.15 5.44
N GLU A 524 -5.74 25.96 4.40
CA GLU A 524 -4.48 25.95 3.66
C GLU A 524 -3.26 26.17 4.56
N ALA A 525 -3.36 27.05 5.55
CA ALA A 525 -2.27 27.34 6.48
C ALA A 525 -1.81 26.11 7.31
N LEU A 526 -2.68 25.10 7.47
CA LEU A 526 -2.36 23.88 8.22
C LEU A 526 -1.79 22.76 7.33
N LEU A 527 -2.09 22.78 6.04
CA LEU A 527 -1.67 21.72 5.11
C LEU A 527 -0.14 21.51 5.09
N PRO A 528 0.73 22.57 5.13
CA PRO A 528 2.18 22.39 5.21
C PRO A 528 2.67 21.67 6.48
N ALA A 529 1.93 21.74 7.60
CA ALA A 529 2.27 21.01 8.80
C ALA A 529 1.86 19.53 8.73
N ILE A 530 0.81 19.21 7.95
CA ILE A 530 0.32 17.84 7.74
C ILE A 530 1.10 17.14 6.61
N LEU A 531 1.36 17.87 5.52
CA LEU A 531 2.09 17.42 4.33
C LEU A 531 3.24 18.41 4.04
N PRO A 532 4.40 18.26 4.69
CA PRO A 532 5.50 19.20 4.56
C PRO A 532 5.92 19.44 3.10
N PRO A 533 6.17 20.69 2.67
CA PRO A 533 6.59 21.01 1.29
C PRO A 533 7.86 20.25 0.88
N GLU A 534 8.78 20.06 1.81
CA GLU A 534 10.03 19.33 1.59
C GLU A 534 9.77 17.87 1.24
N LEU A 535 8.71 17.26 1.78
CA LEU A 535 8.30 15.88 1.50
C LEU A 535 7.86 15.69 0.05
N VAL A 536 7.19 16.70 -0.50
CA VAL A 536 6.59 16.64 -1.83
C VAL A 536 7.41 17.35 -2.91
N ALA A 537 8.53 17.98 -2.54
CA ALA A 537 9.35 18.80 -3.45
C ALA A 537 9.74 18.07 -4.74
N GLY A 538 10.16 16.81 -4.64
CA GLY A 538 10.50 15.98 -5.79
C GLY A 538 9.29 15.74 -6.73
N CYS A 539 8.11 15.51 -6.15
CA CYS A 539 6.86 15.37 -6.94
C CYS A 539 6.51 16.67 -7.66
N VAL A 540 6.62 17.82 -6.96
CA VAL A 540 6.35 19.14 -7.56
C VAL A 540 7.29 19.42 -8.74
N ALA A 541 8.60 19.16 -8.56
CA ALA A 541 9.59 19.35 -9.61
C ALA A 541 9.30 18.44 -10.82
N ALA A 542 9.10 17.14 -10.59
CA ALA A 542 8.83 16.17 -11.65
C ALA A 542 7.50 16.46 -12.38
N ALA A 543 6.45 16.83 -11.65
CA ALA A 543 5.16 17.16 -12.25
C ALA A 543 5.24 18.39 -13.16
N ARG A 544 5.91 19.45 -12.71
CA ARG A 544 6.12 20.67 -13.50
C ARG A 544 6.96 20.40 -14.75
N GLU A 545 8.02 19.60 -14.63
CA GLU A 545 8.88 19.21 -15.75
C GLU A 545 8.11 18.42 -16.82
N GLN A 546 7.22 17.50 -16.41
CA GLN A 546 6.52 16.59 -17.31
C GLN A 546 5.09 17.05 -17.68
N GLY A 547 4.63 18.22 -17.19
CA GLY A 547 3.29 18.74 -17.47
C GLY A 547 2.15 17.97 -16.76
N ALA A 548 2.44 17.23 -15.70
CA ALA A 548 1.43 16.54 -14.92
C ALA A 548 0.77 17.48 -13.88
N PRO A 549 -0.51 17.28 -13.52
CA PRO A 549 -1.11 18.02 -12.42
C PRO A 549 -0.40 17.66 -11.09
N VAL A 550 0.23 18.66 -10.45
CA VAL A 550 1.02 18.47 -9.22
C VAL A 550 0.24 17.71 -8.13
N PRO A 551 -1.01 18.13 -7.75
CA PRO A 551 -1.73 17.42 -6.70
C PRO A 551 -2.04 15.95 -7.03
N TRP A 552 -2.22 15.61 -8.32
CA TRP A 552 -2.50 14.24 -8.73
C TRP A 552 -1.28 13.34 -8.54
N LEU A 553 -0.10 13.81 -8.96
CA LEU A 553 1.13 13.06 -8.76
C LEU A 553 1.39 12.86 -7.26
N VAL A 554 1.23 13.90 -6.44
CA VAL A 554 1.39 13.80 -4.99
C VAL A 554 0.42 12.78 -4.37
N GLY A 555 -0.86 12.81 -4.76
CA GLY A 555 -1.86 11.85 -4.30
C GLY A 555 -1.52 10.40 -4.68
N ILE A 556 -1.07 10.18 -5.91
CA ILE A 556 -0.63 8.86 -6.42
C ILE A 556 0.60 8.38 -5.64
N ILE A 557 1.66 9.17 -5.55
CA ILE A 557 2.90 8.77 -4.86
C ILE A 557 2.67 8.54 -3.36
N ARG A 558 1.81 9.35 -2.72
CA ARG A 558 1.38 9.10 -1.33
C ARG A 558 0.74 7.72 -1.19
N GLN A 559 -0.11 7.32 -2.14
CA GLN A 559 -0.81 6.03 -2.11
C GLN A 559 0.11 4.86 -2.46
N GLU A 560 1.03 5.03 -3.40
CA GLU A 560 1.93 3.96 -3.85
C GLU A 560 2.95 3.54 -2.79
N SER A 561 3.69 4.49 -2.27
CA SER A 561 4.85 4.19 -1.40
C SER A 561 4.90 5.00 -0.11
N ARG A 562 4.00 5.98 0.08
CA ARG A 562 4.14 7.00 1.12
C ARG A 562 5.47 7.78 0.98
N PHE A 563 5.88 8.05 -0.26
CA PHE A 563 7.15 8.70 -0.65
C PHE A 563 8.41 7.90 -0.33
N ASP A 564 8.32 6.58 -0.10
CA ASP A 564 9.46 5.72 0.20
C ASP A 564 10.15 5.25 -1.11
N ALA A 565 11.36 5.73 -1.35
CA ALA A 565 12.15 5.33 -2.52
C ALA A 565 12.65 3.87 -2.43
N ASP A 566 12.70 3.31 -1.22
CA ASP A 566 13.12 1.92 -0.97
C ASP A 566 11.91 0.95 -0.90
N ALA A 567 10.70 1.43 -1.17
CA ALA A 567 9.50 0.60 -1.12
C ALA A 567 9.57 -0.58 -2.08
N TYR A 568 9.11 -1.74 -1.62
CA TYR A 568 9.03 -2.97 -2.40
C TYR A 568 7.74 -3.71 -2.07
N SER A 569 6.98 -4.11 -3.09
CA SER A 569 5.74 -4.88 -2.91
C SER A 569 5.94 -6.38 -3.15
N LEU A 570 5.00 -7.20 -2.66
CA LEU A 570 4.98 -8.64 -2.92
C LEU A 570 4.82 -8.97 -4.42
N ALA A 571 4.22 -8.07 -5.20
CA ALA A 571 4.10 -8.19 -6.65
C ALA A 571 5.39 -7.77 -7.39
N GLY A 572 6.46 -7.45 -6.67
CA GLY A 572 7.74 -7.02 -7.23
C GLY A 572 7.77 -5.56 -7.70
N ALA A 573 6.80 -4.74 -7.30
CA ALA A 573 6.84 -3.31 -7.57
C ALA A 573 7.94 -2.63 -6.75
N VAL A 574 8.64 -1.66 -7.34
CA VAL A 574 9.86 -1.08 -6.78
C VAL A 574 9.80 0.45 -6.77
N GLY A 575 10.34 1.03 -5.69
CA GLY A 575 10.63 2.44 -5.55
C GLY A 575 9.41 3.31 -5.26
N VAL A 576 9.62 4.62 -5.28
CA VAL A 576 8.62 5.63 -4.86
C VAL A 576 7.32 5.56 -5.66
N ALA A 577 7.37 5.17 -6.93
CA ALA A 577 6.22 5.10 -7.84
C ALA A 577 5.63 3.70 -8.02
N GLN A 578 6.18 2.68 -7.36
CA GLN A 578 5.73 1.29 -7.36
C GLN A 578 5.47 0.69 -8.75
N PHE A 579 6.39 0.93 -9.69
CA PHE A 579 6.30 0.28 -10.99
C PHE A 579 6.54 -1.23 -10.87
N VAL A 580 5.58 -2.01 -11.32
CA VAL A 580 5.70 -3.48 -11.43
C VAL A 580 6.67 -3.88 -12.55
N PRO A 581 7.27 -5.09 -12.52
CA PRO A 581 8.24 -5.52 -13.53
C PRO A 581 7.76 -5.39 -14.98
N GLU A 582 6.46 -5.59 -15.24
CA GLU A 582 5.86 -5.42 -16.56
C GLU A 582 5.89 -3.97 -17.02
N ALA A 583 5.51 -3.04 -16.13
CA ALA A 583 5.57 -1.61 -16.41
C ALA A 583 7.02 -1.14 -16.62
N ALA A 584 7.97 -1.64 -15.81
CA ALA A 584 9.40 -1.36 -15.98
C ALA A 584 9.90 -1.78 -17.36
N ARG A 585 9.56 -3.00 -17.81
CA ARG A 585 9.91 -3.49 -19.15
C ARG A 585 9.32 -2.62 -20.26
N ARG A 586 8.04 -2.26 -20.15
CA ARG A 586 7.37 -1.35 -21.11
C ARG A 586 8.06 0.02 -21.20
N LEU A 587 8.52 0.53 -20.06
CA LEU A 587 9.24 1.80 -19.97
C LEU A 587 10.72 1.70 -20.37
N GLY A 588 11.25 0.48 -20.58
CA GLY A 588 12.65 0.24 -20.91
C GLY A 588 13.62 0.55 -19.78
N VAL A 589 13.19 0.38 -18.52
CA VAL A 589 13.99 0.66 -17.32
C VAL A 589 14.19 -0.58 -16.47
N THR A 590 15.30 -0.61 -15.75
CA THR A 590 15.64 -1.69 -14.83
C THR A 590 15.09 -1.42 -13.42
N PRO A 591 14.88 -2.45 -12.58
CA PRO A 591 14.52 -2.25 -11.17
C PRO A 591 15.54 -1.41 -10.37
N ALA A 592 16.82 -1.44 -10.75
CA ALA A 592 17.86 -0.62 -10.12
C ALA A 592 17.65 0.87 -10.39
N GLU A 593 17.27 1.22 -11.63
CA GLU A 593 16.97 2.60 -12.03
C GLU A 593 15.69 3.14 -11.38
N LEU A 594 14.73 2.28 -11.02
CA LEU A 594 13.52 2.66 -10.31
C LEU A 594 13.72 2.94 -8.81
N LYS A 595 14.90 2.59 -8.26
CA LYS A 595 15.32 2.97 -6.90
C LYS A 595 15.90 4.38 -6.85
N ASP A 596 16.28 4.96 -8.00
CA ASP A 596 16.54 6.39 -8.10
C ASP A 596 15.22 7.14 -8.00
N GLY A 597 14.97 7.75 -6.83
CA GLY A 597 13.72 8.42 -6.51
C GLY A 597 13.36 9.52 -7.52
N ASP A 598 14.32 10.35 -7.90
CA ASP A 598 14.08 11.44 -8.84
C ASP A 598 13.74 10.93 -10.25
N ARG A 599 14.41 9.87 -10.69
CA ARG A 599 14.10 9.23 -11.97
C ARG A 599 12.72 8.57 -11.95
N ALA A 600 12.40 7.85 -10.88
CA ALA A 600 11.10 7.20 -10.72
C ALA A 600 9.95 8.23 -10.68
N LEU A 601 10.14 9.37 -10.00
CA LEU A 601 9.16 10.47 -9.98
C LEU A 601 8.94 11.09 -11.35
N ARG A 602 10.00 11.35 -12.14
CA ARG A 602 9.86 11.84 -13.52
C ARG A 602 9.11 10.86 -14.42
N LEU A 603 9.38 9.54 -14.27
CA LEU A 603 8.64 8.51 -14.99
C LEU A 603 7.16 8.47 -14.59
N ALA A 604 6.87 8.56 -13.31
CA ALA A 604 5.49 8.61 -12.80
C ALA A 604 4.76 9.87 -13.30
N ALA A 605 5.40 11.03 -13.23
CA ALA A 605 4.84 12.29 -13.73
C ALA A 605 4.50 12.20 -15.23
N ARG A 606 5.41 11.66 -16.03
CA ARG A 606 5.17 11.44 -17.47
C ARG A 606 4.00 10.49 -17.72
N GLU A 607 3.88 9.42 -16.95
CA GLU A 607 2.77 8.48 -17.06
C GLU A 607 1.45 9.12 -16.65
N VAL A 608 1.42 9.90 -15.57
CA VAL A 608 0.23 10.66 -15.14
C VAL A 608 -0.19 11.67 -16.21
N ALA A 609 0.76 12.43 -16.80
CA ALA A 609 0.47 13.35 -17.88
C ALA A 609 -0.12 12.64 -19.11
N ARG A 610 0.48 11.53 -19.53
CA ARG A 610 0.01 10.69 -20.65
C ARG A 610 -1.41 10.14 -20.40
N LEU A 611 -1.68 9.68 -19.18
CA LEU A 611 -3.02 9.20 -18.81
C LEU A 611 -4.03 10.35 -18.76
N ALA A 612 -3.62 11.55 -18.33
CA ALA A 612 -4.47 12.74 -18.35
C ALA A 612 -4.80 13.19 -19.77
N GLU A 613 -3.85 13.10 -20.72
CA GLU A 613 -4.12 13.33 -22.15
C GLU A 613 -5.14 12.32 -22.70
N ARG A 614 -5.02 11.04 -22.32
CA ARG A 614 -5.90 9.97 -22.81
C ARG A 614 -7.31 10.05 -22.26
N PHE A 615 -7.47 10.27 -20.95
CA PHE A 615 -8.75 10.19 -20.24
C PHE A 615 -9.36 11.58 -19.93
N GLY A 616 -8.67 12.66 -20.29
CA GLY A 616 -9.05 14.03 -19.95
C GLY A 616 -8.71 14.39 -18.50
N PRO A 617 -9.11 15.60 -18.03
CA PRO A 617 -8.80 16.11 -16.70
C PRO A 617 -9.67 15.45 -15.62
N ARG A 618 -9.66 14.12 -15.56
CA ARG A 618 -10.53 13.27 -14.73
C ARG A 618 -9.71 12.39 -13.82
N LEU A 619 -9.52 12.84 -12.60
CA LEU A 619 -8.66 12.19 -11.61
C LEU A 619 -9.03 10.73 -11.38
N ALA A 620 -10.32 10.40 -11.25
CA ALA A 620 -10.73 9.03 -10.96
C ALA A 620 -10.33 8.05 -12.07
N GLN A 621 -10.43 8.47 -13.33
CA GLN A 621 -10.05 7.65 -14.48
C GLN A 621 -8.52 7.48 -14.56
N VAL A 622 -7.78 8.57 -14.35
CA VAL A 622 -6.31 8.56 -14.37
C VAL A 622 -5.74 7.69 -13.24
N ALA A 623 -6.23 7.88 -12.01
CA ALA A 623 -5.81 7.08 -10.86
C ALA A 623 -6.18 5.60 -11.01
N ALA A 624 -7.38 5.30 -11.51
CA ALA A 624 -7.79 3.93 -11.80
C ALA A 624 -6.90 3.30 -12.89
N ALA A 625 -6.55 4.05 -13.95
CA ALA A 625 -5.69 3.56 -15.02
C ALA A 625 -4.25 3.33 -14.56
N TYR A 626 -3.74 4.15 -13.67
CA TYR A 626 -2.43 3.94 -13.05
C TYR A 626 -2.38 2.64 -12.25
N ASN A 627 -3.43 2.33 -11.46
CA ASN A 627 -3.51 1.13 -10.62
C ASN A 627 -3.91 -0.14 -11.39
N ALA A 628 -5.03 -0.11 -12.15
CA ALA A 628 -5.59 -1.30 -12.81
C ALA A 628 -5.16 -1.46 -14.27
N GLY A 629 -4.55 -0.45 -14.85
CA GLY A 629 -4.17 -0.42 -16.26
C GLY A 629 -5.20 0.26 -17.17
N GLU A 630 -4.69 0.97 -18.18
CA GLU A 630 -5.51 1.80 -19.07
C GLU A 630 -6.54 1.03 -19.91
N THR A 631 -6.21 -0.19 -20.32
CA THR A 631 -7.13 -1.05 -21.10
C THR A 631 -8.35 -1.46 -20.28
N VAL A 632 -8.15 -1.76 -19.00
CA VAL A 632 -9.22 -2.10 -18.06
C VAL A 632 -10.15 -0.91 -17.85
N VAL A 633 -9.59 0.28 -17.62
CA VAL A 633 -10.40 1.49 -17.44
C VAL A 633 -11.15 1.85 -18.73
N ALA A 634 -10.51 1.71 -19.89
CA ALA A 634 -11.17 1.93 -21.17
C ALA A 634 -12.37 0.99 -21.37
N SER A 635 -12.28 -0.27 -20.94
CA SER A 635 -13.43 -1.20 -21.00
C SER A 635 -14.57 -0.76 -20.07
N TRP A 636 -14.27 -0.26 -18.87
CA TRP A 636 -15.30 0.29 -17.98
C TRP A 636 -15.98 1.53 -18.56
N LEU A 637 -15.22 2.42 -19.18
CA LEU A 637 -15.78 3.62 -19.81
C LEU A 637 -16.66 3.29 -21.03
N ALA A 638 -16.34 2.21 -21.76
CA ALA A 638 -17.23 1.70 -22.81
C ALA A 638 -18.57 1.22 -22.22
N GLU A 639 -18.56 0.67 -21.01
CA GLU A 639 -19.78 0.21 -20.32
C GLU A 639 -20.57 1.38 -19.69
N PHE A 640 -19.89 2.36 -19.04
CA PHE A 640 -20.52 3.40 -18.23
C PHE A 640 -20.68 4.73 -18.93
N GLY A 641 -20.17 4.87 -20.17
CA GLY A 641 -20.12 6.10 -20.93
C GLY A 641 -18.73 6.78 -20.85
N SER A 642 -18.41 7.59 -21.85
CA SER A 642 -17.10 8.27 -21.97
C SER A 642 -16.86 9.31 -20.87
N GLU A 643 -17.92 9.85 -20.29
CA GLU A 643 -17.91 10.94 -19.31
C GLU A 643 -18.80 10.64 -18.08
N PRO A 644 -18.57 9.51 -17.38
CA PRO A 644 -19.36 9.20 -16.21
C PRO A 644 -19.08 10.21 -15.07
N GLU A 645 -20.06 10.45 -14.22
CA GLU A 645 -19.85 11.18 -12.98
C GLU A 645 -18.83 10.40 -12.12
N GLU A 646 -17.74 11.09 -11.72
CA GLU A 646 -16.56 10.41 -11.14
C GLU A 646 -16.88 9.57 -9.89
N LEU A 647 -17.72 10.07 -8.99
CA LEU A 647 -18.06 9.36 -7.77
C LEU A 647 -18.89 8.11 -8.05
N LEU A 648 -19.82 8.20 -9.00
CA LEU A 648 -20.62 7.04 -9.41
C LEU A 648 -19.72 6.02 -10.11
N LEU A 649 -18.75 6.46 -10.93
CA LEU A 649 -17.74 5.58 -11.51
C LEU A 649 -16.95 4.85 -10.43
N ILE A 650 -16.44 5.55 -9.41
CA ILE A 650 -15.69 4.94 -8.31
C ILE A 650 -16.52 3.87 -7.60
N ALA A 651 -17.80 4.16 -7.35
CA ALA A 651 -18.70 3.22 -6.68
C ALA A 651 -19.10 2.02 -7.57
N ALA A 652 -19.12 2.21 -8.90
CA ALA A 652 -19.44 1.17 -9.89
C ALA A 652 -18.24 0.29 -10.27
N MET A 653 -17.00 0.70 -9.97
CA MET A 653 -15.78 -0.06 -10.33
C MET A 653 -15.88 -1.52 -9.88
N PRO A 654 -15.67 -2.49 -10.81
CA PRO A 654 -15.70 -3.92 -10.47
C PRO A 654 -14.60 -4.34 -9.49
N TYR A 655 -13.45 -3.64 -9.52
CA TYR A 655 -12.30 -3.94 -8.65
C TYR A 655 -12.34 -3.07 -7.39
N GLY A 656 -12.70 -3.68 -6.26
CA GLY A 656 -12.78 -2.98 -4.98
C GLY A 656 -11.45 -2.40 -4.51
N GLU A 657 -10.33 -3.04 -4.87
CA GLU A 657 -8.98 -2.51 -4.63
C GLU A 657 -8.77 -1.18 -5.37
N THR A 658 -9.10 -1.14 -6.66
CA THR A 658 -8.94 0.08 -7.47
C THR A 658 -9.88 1.19 -7.01
N SER A 659 -11.13 0.87 -6.63
CA SER A 659 -12.05 1.85 -6.03
C SER A 659 -11.47 2.46 -4.74
N GLY A 660 -10.93 1.63 -3.85
CA GLY A 660 -10.24 2.08 -2.64
C GLY A 660 -8.99 2.92 -2.92
N TYR A 661 -8.21 2.51 -3.91
CA TYR A 661 -7.03 3.24 -4.38
C TYR A 661 -7.40 4.66 -4.86
N VAL A 662 -8.39 4.77 -5.73
CA VAL A 662 -8.85 6.08 -6.26
C VAL A 662 -9.33 7.00 -5.14
N LEU A 663 -10.09 6.47 -4.16
CA LEU A 663 -10.53 7.25 -3.01
C LEU A 663 -9.34 7.78 -2.18
N ALA A 664 -8.32 6.96 -1.95
CA ALA A 664 -7.12 7.36 -1.20
C ALA A 664 -6.27 8.39 -1.97
N VAL A 665 -6.17 8.26 -3.31
CA VAL A 665 -5.51 9.27 -4.17
C VAL A 665 -6.26 10.60 -4.08
N ARG A 666 -7.59 10.60 -4.17
CA ARG A 666 -8.41 11.81 -4.05
C ARG A 666 -8.22 12.51 -2.70
N GLU A 667 -8.13 11.76 -1.61
CA GLU A 667 -7.80 12.31 -0.29
C GLU A 667 -6.43 12.99 -0.31
N GLY A 668 -5.41 12.35 -0.90
CA GLY A 668 -4.08 12.93 -1.09
C GLY A 668 -4.09 14.22 -1.92
N VAL A 669 -4.94 14.29 -2.94
CA VAL A 669 -5.14 15.51 -3.76
C VAL A 669 -5.69 16.67 -2.93
N TRP A 670 -6.64 16.41 -2.03
CA TRP A 670 -7.14 17.44 -1.11
C TRP A 670 -6.04 17.96 -0.17
N LEU A 671 -5.20 17.05 0.35
CA LEU A 671 -4.06 17.43 1.19
C LEU A 671 -3.00 18.23 0.44
N ALA A 672 -2.82 17.97 -0.85
CA ALA A 672 -1.87 18.67 -1.72
C ALA A 672 -2.45 19.95 -2.37
N GLY A 673 -3.66 20.33 -2.03
CA GLY A 673 -4.37 21.45 -2.68
C GLY A 673 -3.75 22.84 -2.50
N TYR A 674 -2.71 22.95 -1.65
CA TYR A 674 -1.97 24.21 -1.44
C TYR A 674 -0.75 24.34 -2.38
N LEU A 675 -0.37 23.31 -3.13
CA LEU A 675 0.78 23.28 -4.04
C LEU A 675 0.45 23.91 -5.38
#